data_2b14c3b760c3ef02b41c05aa0d73d7a5
#
_entry.id   2b14c3b760c3ef02b41c05aa0d73d7a5
#
_cell.length_a   1.000
_cell.length_b   1.000
_cell.length_c   1.000
_cell.angle_alpha   90.00
_cell.angle_beta   90.00
_cell.angle_gamma   90.00
#
_symmetry.space_group_name_H-M   'P 1'
#
loop_
_entity.id
_entity.type
_entity.pdbx_description
1 polymer ?
#
loop_
_entity_poly.entity_id
_entity_poly.type
_entity_poly.pdbx_seq_one_letter_code
_entity_poly.pdbx_strand_id
1 'polypeptide(L)'
;MPRLSFACLVIPTLLCAPIGLNAQGAARTVAHGKPTIAQYLSPASPLEMTAARKADRIAWMTYDRGMRNVYTAVAPSFRPVRLTRFLDDDGRDLTDVKLSDDGSIAVFVRGSAPNRQGWIANPSHDPSGAEREIWAARTSGGTPWRVAEGGAPELSPDGRYVLYVKDNQIYRGRVVASAAPDSMDRGQKPFIKAWGRQSNPRWSPDGSKIAFVSDRGNHSFIAVYDGKTRSMSYMAPGVDFDGAPVWSPDGKRVAFTRRPGTPFGQQAQEGQGGIGNPPGPAGGGASPRSVCPPGLANPFGPGGGAGRARPDSAPSQPLIPGLCRATFAGGHTLAILVADVSTRSARELWHNAPNDSTFPAIQRLLWAGDRILVPVSPLNDEWERYYSLDADASTAKPVLLTTTNGLIEDATSAAVSADGKTFYYCTNASDIERRHIWSVPTAGGTPQRISTGDGIETSPQPLASGKQLAVLYFDASTPASVGLVPADGGKARVIFPTLGADFPKSQHVTPEIVIVKSPDGVEAHNQLFLPKDLKAGERRPAIVFVHGGPPRQMMPGYHYMQFYHWAYAVNQWLASQGYVVLSVNYRLGIGYGRSFRQAQNTNARGNAEYQDVLAAGKYLQTRTDVDPARIGIWGLSYGGLLTSQALARNSDLFVAGADLAGVHLYGSSLDTTSVSYKSSAISAIDSWKSPVFLVHGDDDRNVDFAQTVGLVQLLRARGIYYELQVIPDDLHESMLHSNWVGTFNHMGDFLHRFVWNKESAAATDGSRER
;
A
#
# COMPACT_ATOMS: atom_id res chain seq x y z
N MET A 1 -11.51 -4.68 -76.58
CA MET A 1 -12.77 -4.20 -77.16
C MET A 1 -13.87 -5.18 -76.80
N PRO A 2 -15.09 -4.80 -76.32
CA PRO A 2 -15.77 -3.54 -76.55
C PRO A 2 -16.13 -2.81 -75.22
N ARG A 3 -16.50 -1.58 -75.39
CA ARG A 3 -16.96 -0.59 -74.41
C ARG A 3 -18.38 -0.92 -73.95
N LEU A 4 -18.69 -0.72 -72.66
CA LEU A 4 -20.08 -0.62 -72.15
C LEU A 4 -20.21 0.66 -71.32
N SER A 5 -21.27 1.40 -71.67
CA SER A 5 -21.59 2.76 -71.27
C SER A 5 -22.09 2.83 -69.81
N PHE A 6 -21.70 3.88 -69.11
CA PHE A 6 -22.29 4.31 -67.84
C PHE A 6 -23.62 4.99 -68.06
N ALA A 7 -24.69 4.52 -67.42
CA ALA A 7 -25.95 5.22 -67.24
C ALA A 7 -25.93 5.91 -65.87
N CYS A 8 -26.01 7.23 -65.82
CA CYS A 8 -26.21 8.03 -64.62
C CYS A 8 -27.63 7.84 -64.09
N LEU A 9 -27.74 7.36 -62.85
CA LEU A 9 -28.98 7.40 -62.09
C LEU A 9 -28.91 8.61 -61.15
N VAL A 10 -29.79 9.59 -61.36
CA VAL A 10 -29.98 10.77 -60.53
C VAL A 10 -30.87 10.36 -59.35
N ILE A 11 -30.36 10.41 -58.11
CA ILE A 11 -31.10 10.25 -56.87
C ILE A 11 -31.37 11.66 -56.30
N PRO A 12 -32.60 12.02 -55.96
CA PRO A 12 -32.90 13.35 -55.41
C PRO A 12 -32.41 13.45 -53.96
N THR A 13 -31.67 14.51 -53.68
CA THR A 13 -31.24 14.94 -52.35
C THR A 13 -32.46 15.37 -51.52
N LEU A 14 -32.82 14.60 -50.49
CA LEU A 14 -33.66 15.07 -49.41
C LEU A 14 -32.82 15.98 -48.51
N LEU A 15 -33.20 17.25 -48.43
CA LEU A 15 -32.71 18.16 -47.38
C LEU A 15 -33.25 17.72 -46.03
N CYS A 16 -32.41 17.15 -45.18
CA CYS A 16 -32.66 17.08 -43.74
C CYS A 16 -32.26 18.41 -43.11
N ALA A 17 -33.25 19.16 -42.65
CA ALA A 17 -33.05 20.33 -41.80
C ALA A 17 -32.44 19.87 -40.43
N PRO A 18 -31.49 20.59 -39.86
CA PRO A 18 -31.00 20.27 -38.53
C PRO A 18 -32.07 20.59 -37.49
N ILE A 19 -32.54 19.58 -36.77
CA ILE A 19 -33.35 19.78 -35.56
C ILE A 19 -32.39 20.34 -34.52
N GLY A 20 -32.45 21.64 -34.29
CA GLY A 20 -31.78 22.31 -33.19
C GLY A 20 -32.37 21.83 -31.88
N LEU A 21 -31.63 20.97 -31.17
CA LEU A 21 -31.84 20.72 -29.75
C LEU A 21 -31.42 21.96 -28.98
N ASN A 22 -32.37 22.86 -28.75
CA ASN A 22 -32.26 23.89 -27.73
C ASN A 22 -32.24 23.22 -26.34
N ALA A 23 -31.08 22.86 -25.88
CA ALA A 23 -30.85 22.57 -24.48
C ALA A 23 -30.76 23.89 -23.70
N GLN A 24 -31.85 24.60 -23.56
CA GLN A 24 -32.04 25.52 -22.45
C GLN A 24 -32.29 24.67 -21.21
N GLY A 25 -31.16 24.25 -20.57
CA GLY A 25 -31.19 23.74 -19.24
C GLY A 25 -31.70 24.84 -18.31
N ALA A 26 -32.99 24.79 -17.98
CA ALA A 26 -33.52 25.49 -16.84
C ALA A 26 -32.62 25.11 -15.64
N ALA A 27 -32.04 26.10 -15.01
CA ALA A 27 -31.41 25.96 -13.71
C ALA A 27 -32.50 25.38 -12.78
N ARG A 28 -32.48 24.05 -12.63
CA ARG A 28 -33.24 23.39 -11.57
C ARG A 28 -32.63 23.90 -10.27
N THR A 29 -33.40 24.76 -9.59
CA THR A 29 -33.24 24.97 -8.16
C THR A 29 -33.14 23.57 -7.55
N VAL A 30 -31.93 23.19 -7.13
CA VAL A 30 -31.66 21.93 -6.43
C VAL A 30 -32.49 22.00 -5.16
N ALA A 31 -33.63 21.31 -5.12
CA ALA A 31 -34.24 20.92 -3.88
C ALA A 31 -33.09 20.26 -3.08
N HIS A 32 -32.90 20.63 -1.80
CA HIS A 32 -31.85 20.11 -0.94
C HIS A 32 -32.06 18.60 -0.71
N GLY A 33 -31.76 17.79 -1.71
CA GLY A 33 -31.66 16.34 -1.61
C GLY A 33 -30.40 15.96 -0.80
N LYS A 34 -30.43 14.78 -0.17
CA LYS A 34 -29.25 14.23 0.50
C LYS A 34 -28.08 14.15 -0.48
N PRO A 35 -26.83 14.40 -0.06
CA PRO A 35 -25.68 14.36 -0.95
C PRO A 35 -25.44 12.96 -1.50
N THR A 36 -24.94 12.89 -2.72
CA THR A 36 -24.59 11.66 -3.43
C THR A 36 -23.19 11.17 -3.05
N ILE A 37 -22.93 9.88 -3.25
CA ILE A 37 -21.56 9.35 -3.05
C ILE A 37 -20.54 10.02 -3.97
N ALA A 38 -20.89 10.33 -5.21
CA ALA A 38 -20.02 11.04 -6.15
C ALA A 38 -19.56 12.42 -5.62
N GLN A 39 -20.42 13.11 -4.85
CA GLN A 39 -20.02 14.37 -4.21
C GLN A 39 -19.02 14.15 -3.07
N TYR A 40 -19.15 13.09 -2.28
CA TYR A 40 -18.17 12.73 -1.24
C TYR A 40 -16.82 12.30 -1.83
N LEU A 41 -16.81 11.70 -3.03
CA LEU A 41 -15.62 11.28 -3.76
C LEU A 41 -15.07 12.38 -4.71
N SER A 42 -15.65 13.57 -4.72
CA SER A 42 -15.27 14.64 -5.66
C SER A 42 -13.93 15.31 -5.40
N PRO A 43 -13.37 15.41 -4.16
CA PRO A 43 -12.10 16.06 -3.94
C PRO A 43 -10.93 15.31 -4.57
N ALA A 44 -10.04 16.07 -5.19
CA ALA A 44 -8.74 15.54 -5.58
C ALA A 44 -7.93 15.15 -4.34
N SER A 45 -7.32 13.96 -4.33
CA SER A 45 -6.52 13.46 -3.20
C SER A 45 -5.06 13.25 -3.60
N PRO A 46 -4.09 13.85 -2.88
CA PRO A 46 -2.68 13.53 -3.03
C PRO A 46 -2.39 12.16 -2.39
N LEU A 47 -1.55 11.35 -3.04
CA LEU A 47 -1.21 10.00 -2.58
C LEU A 47 0.27 9.85 -2.24
N GLU A 48 1.15 10.20 -3.17
CA GLU A 48 2.60 10.16 -2.99
C GLU A 48 3.17 11.55 -3.04
N MET A 49 4.15 11.84 -2.18
CA MET A 49 4.81 13.14 -2.15
C MET A 49 6.31 12.97 -1.95
N THR A 50 7.10 13.84 -2.58
CA THR A 50 8.56 13.92 -2.46
C THR A 50 9.02 15.37 -2.41
N ALA A 51 10.18 15.62 -1.79
CA ALA A 51 10.84 16.92 -1.77
C ALA A 51 12.20 16.87 -2.47
N ALA A 52 12.60 17.96 -3.09
CA ALA A 52 13.94 18.12 -3.65
C ALA A 52 14.97 18.32 -2.53
N ARG A 53 16.19 17.78 -2.71
CA ARG A 53 17.23 17.83 -1.67
C ARG A 53 17.90 19.21 -1.54
N LYS A 54 17.95 19.99 -2.64
CA LYS A 54 18.69 21.28 -2.72
C LYS A 54 17.79 22.47 -3.05
N ALA A 55 16.47 22.29 -3.07
CA ALA A 55 15.51 23.34 -3.30
C ALA A 55 14.25 23.11 -2.46
N ASP A 56 13.62 24.18 -1.99
CA ASP A 56 12.33 24.10 -1.32
C ASP A 56 11.22 23.89 -2.35
N ARG A 57 11.23 22.71 -2.96
CA ARG A 57 10.27 22.25 -3.96
C ARG A 57 9.77 20.86 -3.59
N ILE A 58 8.47 20.68 -3.73
CA ILE A 58 7.79 19.39 -3.58
C ILE A 58 7.12 18.99 -4.88
N ALA A 59 6.92 17.70 -5.07
CA ALA A 59 6.04 17.14 -6.09
C ALA A 59 5.20 16.01 -5.47
N TRP A 60 4.01 15.82 -6.00
CA TRP A 60 3.09 14.78 -5.55
C TRP A 60 2.24 14.26 -6.69
N MET A 61 1.78 13.03 -6.55
CA MET A 61 0.76 12.43 -7.40
C MET A 61 -0.61 12.77 -6.84
N THR A 62 -1.55 13.07 -7.73
CA THR A 62 -2.94 13.37 -7.39
C THR A 62 -3.89 12.43 -8.12
N TYR A 63 -4.86 11.91 -7.39
CA TYR A 63 -6.05 11.26 -7.93
C TYR A 63 -7.23 12.26 -7.89
N ASP A 64 -7.86 12.53 -9.02
CA ASP A 64 -9.02 13.41 -9.15
C ASP A 64 -10.06 12.75 -10.07
N ARG A 65 -11.03 12.05 -9.50
CA ARG A 65 -12.09 11.36 -10.24
C ARG A 65 -11.57 10.51 -11.40
N GLY A 66 -10.59 9.65 -11.08
CA GLY A 66 -9.93 8.76 -12.05
C GLY A 66 -8.75 9.37 -12.79
N MET A 67 -8.73 10.68 -12.97
CA MET A 67 -7.59 11.38 -13.56
C MET A 67 -6.39 11.38 -12.61
N ARG A 68 -5.28 10.82 -13.02
CA ARG A 68 -4.05 10.77 -12.21
C ARG A 68 -3.00 11.71 -12.79
N ASN A 69 -2.57 12.69 -12.00
CA ASN A 69 -1.66 13.75 -12.47
C ASN A 69 -0.56 14.05 -11.45
N VAL A 70 0.58 14.52 -11.94
CA VAL A 70 1.69 15.02 -11.12
C VAL A 70 1.57 16.52 -10.96
N TYR A 71 1.75 16.98 -9.73
CA TYR A 71 1.78 18.39 -9.35
C TYR A 71 3.13 18.73 -8.71
N THR A 72 3.47 20.01 -8.70
CA THR A 72 4.61 20.57 -7.98
C THR A 72 4.24 21.86 -7.30
N ALA A 73 4.97 22.22 -6.26
CA ALA A 73 4.94 23.55 -5.64
C ALA A 73 6.33 23.93 -5.14
N VAL A 74 6.64 25.23 -5.15
CA VAL A 74 7.96 25.76 -4.77
C VAL A 74 7.81 27.01 -3.89
N ALA A 75 8.75 27.14 -2.95
CA ALA A 75 8.85 28.33 -2.10
C ALA A 75 9.01 29.63 -2.92
N PRO A 76 8.58 30.78 -2.37
CA PRO A 76 7.96 30.96 -1.05
C PRO A 76 6.44 30.73 -1.07
N SER A 77 5.80 30.77 -2.24
CA SER A 77 4.34 30.77 -2.36
C SER A 77 3.74 29.38 -2.19
N PHE A 78 4.45 28.33 -2.58
CA PHE A 78 3.96 26.95 -2.66
C PHE A 78 2.62 26.84 -3.42
N ARG A 79 2.46 27.66 -4.47
CA ARG A 79 1.30 27.56 -5.34
C ARG A 79 1.37 26.25 -6.14
N PRO A 80 0.33 25.39 -6.11
CA PRO A 80 0.29 24.15 -6.86
C PRO A 80 0.30 24.39 -8.37
N VAL A 81 1.14 23.68 -9.09
CA VAL A 81 1.23 23.67 -10.56
C VAL A 81 1.12 22.23 -11.05
N ARG A 82 0.15 21.97 -11.92
CA ARG A 82 -0.03 20.66 -12.54
C ARG A 82 1.00 20.48 -13.67
N LEU A 83 1.77 19.39 -13.62
CA LEU A 83 2.83 19.08 -14.58
C LEU A 83 2.35 18.19 -15.73
N THR A 84 1.33 17.35 -15.51
CA THR A 84 0.79 16.42 -16.50
C THR A 84 -0.65 16.78 -16.85
N ARG A 85 -1.16 16.24 -17.96
CA ARG A 85 -2.55 16.47 -18.41
C ARG A 85 -3.18 15.15 -18.84
N PHE A 86 -3.15 14.15 -17.97
CA PHE A 86 -3.94 12.94 -18.14
C PHE A 86 -5.36 13.25 -17.66
N LEU A 87 -6.30 13.40 -18.60
CA LEU A 87 -7.62 13.98 -18.33
C LEU A 87 -8.74 12.94 -18.34
N ASP A 88 -8.41 11.69 -18.58
CA ASP A 88 -9.35 10.59 -18.68
C ASP A 88 -9.28 9.69 -17.43
N ASP A 89 -10.40 9.07 -17.10
CA ASP A 89 -10.46 7.94 -16.15
C ASP A 89 -10.07 6.67 -16.90
N ASP A 90 -8.78 6.51 -17.19
CA ASP A 90 -8.25 5.44 -18.04
C ASP A 90 -7.72 4.24 -17.23
N GLY A 91 -7.83 4.27 -15.91
CA GLY A 91 -7.38 3.20 -15.03
C GLY A 91 -5.87 2.97 -15.00
N ARG A 92 -5.06 3.81 -15.65
CA ARG A 92 -3.60 3.70 -15.64
C ARG A 92 -3.06 4.35 -14.37
N ASP A 93 -2.50 3.52 -13.49
CA ASP A 93 -1.93 3.99 -12.23
C ASP A 93 -0.78 4.98 -12.43
N LEU A 94 -0.49 5.79 -11.43
CA LEU A 94 0.63 6.72 -11.40
C LEU A 94 1.32 6.59 -10.04
N THR A 95 2.62 6.27 -10.06
CA THR A 95 3.40 5.98 -8.86
C THR A 95 4.84 6.44 -8.96
N ASP A 96 5.62 6.26 -7.90
CA ASP A 96 7.06 6.48 -7.87
C ASP A 96 7.50 7.90 -8.26
N VAL A 97 6.81 8.93 -7.77
CA VAL A 97 7.17 10.33 -8.06
C VAL A 97 8.50 10.69 -7.38
N LYS A 98 9.50 11.11 -8.17
CA LYS A 98 10.83 11.55 -7.71
C LYS A 98 11.18 12.91 -8.29
N LEU A 99 11.97 13.69 -7.53
CA LEU A 99 12.55 14.96 -7.98
C LEU A 99 14.07 14.85 -8.11
N SER A 100 14.65 15.58 -9.09
CA SER A 100 16.09 15.87 -9.08
C SER A 100 16.47 16.68 -7.84
N ASP A 101 17.75 16.66 -7.47
CA ASP A 101 18.23 17.37 -6.28
C ASP A 101 17.89 18.87 -6.30
N ASP A 102 18.01 19.50 -7.47
CA ASP A 102 17.67 20.92 -7.70
C ASP A 102 16.16 21.18 -7.88
N GLY A 103 15.37 20.10 -7.94
CA GLY A 103 13.93 20.16 -8.15
C GLY A 103 13.51 20.53 -9.58
N SER A 104 14.40 20.58 -10.56
CA SER A 104 14.07 21.01 -11.93
C SER A 104 13.32 19.96 -12.75
N ILE A 105 13.52 18.67 -12.44
CA ILE A 105 12.93 17.52 -13.12
C ILE A 105 12.14 16.67 -12.12
N ALA A 106 10.94 16.27 -12.54
CA ALA A 106 10.17 15.19 -11.91
C ALA A 106 10.17 13.98 -12.83
N VAL A 107 10.35 12.76 -12.26
CA VAL A 107 10.09 11.50 -12.94
C VAL A 107 9.01 10.74 -12.18
N PHE A 108 8.27 9.90 -12.89
CA PHE A 108 7.17 9.10 -12.33
C PHE A 108 6.89 7.89 -13.20
N VAL A 109 6.20 6.90 -12.67
CA VAL A 109 5.75 5.71 -13.40
C VAL A 109 4.27 5.85 -13.73
N ARG A 110 3.89 5.50 -14.96
CA ARG A 110 2.51 5.39 -15.39
C ARG A 110 2.22 3.97 -15.85
N GLY A 111 1.17 3.36 -15.32
CA GLY A 111 0.78 1.97 -15.51
C GLY A 111 1.11 1.07 -14.31
N SER A 112 0.24 0.09 -14.06
CA SER A 112 0.36 -0.85 -12.94
C SER A 112 1.56 -1.81 -13.12
N ALA A 113 2.01 -2.43 -12.03
CA ALA A 113 3.01 -3.50 -12.12
C ALA A 113 2.44 -4.70 -12.88
N PRO A 114 3.24 -5.44 -13.66
CA PRO A 114 2.77 -6.65 -14.32
C PRO A 114 2.45 -7.75 -13.31
N ASN A 115 1.48 -8.62 -13.65
CA ASN A 115 1.23 -9.84 -12.90
C ASN A 115 2.33 -10.89 -13.13
N ARG A 116 2.17 -12.09 -12.54
CA ARG A 116 3.17 -13.17 -12.67
C ARG A 116 3.37 -13.67 -14.10
N GLN A 117 2.39 -13.48 -14.99
CA GLN A 117 2.47 -13.81 -16.41
C GLN A 117 3.03 -12.65 -17.26
N GLY A 118 3.34 -11.52 -16.66
CA GLY A 118 3.84 -10.33 -17.35
C GLY A 118 2.75 -9.41 -17.89
N TRP A 119 1.47 -9.67 -17.57
CA TRP A 119 0.34 -8.87 -18.02
C TRP A 119 0.19 -7.61 -17.17
N ILE A 120 -0.03 -6.47 -17.82
CA ILE A 120 -0.34 -5.18 -17.18
C ILE A 120 -1.85 -5.01 -17.20
N ALA A 121 -2.45 -4.64 -16.07
CA ALA A 121 -3.89 -4.45 -15.98
C ALA A 121 -4.38 -3.39 -16.96
N ASN A 122 -5.51 -3.67 -17.61
CA ASN A 122 -6.08 -2.84 -18.67
C ASN A 122 -7.59 -2.63 -18.45
N PRO A 123 -8.00 -2.04 -17.30
CA PRO A 123 -9.42 -1.93 -16.94
C PRO A 123 -10.23 -1.01 -17.88
N SER A 124 -9.57 -0.17 -18.67
CA SER A 124 -10.22 0.64 -19.71
C SER A 124 -10.47 -0.13 -21.02
N HIS A 125 -10.03 -1.40 -21.11
CA HIS A 125 -10.16 -2.25 -22.29
C HIS A 125 -9.56 -1.61 -23.57
N ASP A 126 -8.42 -0.89 -23.42
CA ASP A 126 -7.70 -0.35 -24.55
C ASP A 126 -7.23 -1.50 -25.46
N PRO A 127 -7.66 -1.57 -26.72
CA PRO A 127 -7.29 -2.68 -27.60
C PRO A 127 -5.78 -2.76 -27.91
N SER A 128 -5.03 -1.68 -27.66
CA SER A 128 -3.56 -1.67 -27.76
C SER A 128 -2.90 -2.31 -26.53
N GLY A 129 -3.67 -2.60 -25.47
CA GLY A 129 -3.18 -3.03 -24.16
C GLY A 129 -2.73 -1.86 -23.30
N ALA A 130 -2.24 -2.17 -22.11
CA ALA A 130 -1.66 -1.20 -21.20
C ALA A 130 -0.13 -1.37 -21.12
N GLU A 131 0.57 -0.27 -20.96
CA GLU A 131 2.03 -0.25 -20.80
C GLU A 131 2.40 0.33 -19.44
N ARG A 132 3.53 -0.12 -18.88
CA ARG A 132 4.16 0.49 -17.71
C ARG A 132 5.39 1.27 -18.11
N GLU A 133 5.34 2.57 -17.92
CA GLU A 133 6.31 3.51 -18.47
C GLU A 133 6.85 4.48 -17.43
N ILE A 134 8.12 4.80 -17.56
CA ILE A 134 8.75 5.89 -16.83
C ILE A 134 8.62 7.16 -17.66
N TRP A 135 8.02 8.18 -17.07
CA TRP A 135 7.81 9.50 -17.64
C TRP A 135 8.64 10.55 -16.92
N ALA A 136 8.91 11.66 -17.58
CA ALA A 136 9.54 12.84 -17.01
C ALA A 136 8.77 14.12 -17.35
N ALA A 137 8.90 15.11 -16.47
CA ALA A 137 8.37 16.46 -16.69
C ALA A 137 9.33 17.51 -16.12
N ARG A 138 9.42 18.68 -16.77
CA ARG A 138 10.07 19.85 -16.19
C ARG A 138 9.13 20.48 -15.16
N THR A 139 9.65 20.80 -13.98
CA THR A 139 8.86 21.43 -12.92
C THR A 139 8.53 22.90 -13.22
N SER A 140 9.20 23.51 -14.21
CA SER A 140 8.85 24.81 -14.78
C SER A 140 7.66 24.77 -15.73
N GLY A 141 7.14 23.57 -16.06
CA GLY A 141 6.06 23.36 -17.01
C GLY A 141 6.55 22.86 -18.37
N GLY A 142 5.60 22.67 -19.29
CA GLY A 142 5.82 22.10 -20.62
C GLY A 142 5.18 20.73 -20.76
N THR A 143 5.37 20.07 -21.91
CA THR A 143 4.83 18.74 -22.18
C THR A 143 5.68 17.68 -21.48
N PRO A 144 5.10 16.76 -20.69
CA PRO A 144 5.81 15.60 -20.17
C PRO A 144 6.19 14.66 -21.32
N TRP A 145 7.21 13.83 -21.10
CA TRP A 145 7.68 12.89 -22.12
C TRP A 145 8.02 11.53 -21.53
N ARG A 146 7.90 10.50 -22.37
CA ARG A 146 8.28 9.13 -22.04
C ARG A 146 9.81 8.99 -22.04
N VAL A 147 10.35 8.28 -21.05
CA VAL A 147 11.79 8.03 -20.88
C VAL A 147 12.14 6.58 -21.19
N ALA A 148 11.38 5.64 -20.63
CA ALA A 148 11.63 4.21 -20.77
C ALA A 148 10.38 3.39 -20.41
N GLU A 149 10.35 2.13 -20.85
CA GLU A 149 9.42 1.12 -20.38
C GLU A 149 9.99 0.47 -19.11
N GLY A 150 9.19 0.42 -18.03
CA GLY A 150 9.60 -0.17 -16.75
C GLY A 150 9.04 0.55 -15.53
N GLY A 151 9.63 0.33 -14.37
CA GLY A 151 9.20 0.91 -13.10
C GLY A 151 10.32 1.02 -12.08
N ALA A 152 9.98 1.47 -10.87
CA ALA A 152 10.91 1.72 -9.77
C ALA A 152 12.12 2.60 -10.18
N PRO A 153 11.89 3.80 -10.72
CA PRO A 153 12.95 4.67 -11.22
C PRO A 153 13.81 5.21 -10.07
N GLU A 154 15.14 5.23 -10.29
CA GLU A 154 16.08 5.91 -9.44
C GLU A 154 16.72 7.06 -10.23
N LEU A 155 16.27 8.29 -9.98
CA LEU A 155 16.71 9.48 -10.70
C LEU A 155 18.11 9.88 -10.25
N SER A 156 19.00 10.21 -11.22
CA SER A 156 20.33 10.74 -10.89
C SER A 156 20.20 12.11 -10.17
N PRO A 157 21.15 12.46 -9.28
CA PRO A 157 21.12 13.72 -8.54
C PRO A 157 20.99 14.96 -9.43
N ASP A 158 21.61 14.92 -10.62
CA ASP A 158 21.58 15.99 -11.61
C ASP A 158 20.36 15.95 -12.55
N GLY A 159 19.45 15.00 -12.37
CA GLY A 159 18.24 14.85 -13.17
C GLY A 159 18.44 14.39 -14.61
N ARG A 160 19.67 13.97 -15.01
CA ARG A 160 19.99 13.62 -16.42
C ARG A 160 19.67 12.19 -16.79
N TYR A 161 19.68 11.28 -15.82
CA TYR A 161 19.52 9.85 -16.04
C TYR A 161 18.56 9.26 -15.03
N VAL A 162 17.87 8.20 -15.42
CA VAL A 162 17.09 7.34 -14.54
C VAL A 162 17.60 5.92 -14.67
N LEU A 163 17.81 5.24 -13.52
CA LEU A 163 18.04 3.81 -13.47
C LEU A 163 16.71 3.10 -13.22
N TYR A 164 16.56 1.93 -13.81
CA TYR A 164 15.43 1.05 -13.57
C TYR A 164 15.84 -0.41 -13.74
N VAL A 165 15.07 -1.31 -13.19
CA VAL A 165 15.32 -2.76 -13.28
C VAL A 165 14.32 -3.37 -14.27
N LYS A 166 14.85 -4.07 -15.26
CA LYS A 166 14.11 -4.87 -16.24
C LYS A 166 14.88 -6.18 -16.46
N ASP A 167 14.18 -7.30 -16.60
CA ASP A 167 14.78 -8.63 -16.82
C ASP A 167 15.89 -8.96 -15.81
N ASN A 168 15.72 -8.59 -14.55
CA ASN A 168 16.71 -8.77 -13.48
C ASN A 168 18.07 -8.06 -13.71
N GLN A 169 18.13 -7.07 -14.58
CA GLN A 169 19.32 -6.27 -14.87
C GLN A 169 19.03 -4.79 -14.72
N ILE A 170 20.07 -3.95 -14.57
CA ILE A 170 19.93 -2.50 -14.42
C ILE A 170 20.04 -1.84 -15.80
N TYR A 171 19.02 -1.08 -16.13
CA TYR A 171 18.96 -0.23 -17.33
C TYR A 171 19.13 1.24 -16.95
N ARG A 172 19.47 2.06 -17.93
CA ARG A 172 19.61 3.51 -17.75
C ARG A 172 18.93 4.26 -18.90
N GLY A 173 17.87 4.99 -18.58
CA GLY A 173 17.24 5.94 -19.49
C GLY A 173 17.88 7.33 -19.41
N ARG A 174 17.98 8.03 -20.52
CA ARG A 174 18.38 9.44 -20.55
C ARG A 174 17.15 10.33 -20.38
N VAL A 175 17.14 11.15 -19.35
CA VAL A 175 16.05 12.10 -19.09
C VAL A 175 16.25 13.35 -19.94
N VAL A 176 15.85 13.29 -21.21
CA VAL A 176 15.92 14.43 -22.15
C VAL A 176 14.63 14.42 -22.94
N ALA A 177 13.99 15.57 -23.09
CA ALA A 177 12.88 15.70 -24.01
C ALA A 177 13.36 15.37 -25.45
N SER A 178 12.93 14.21 -25.95
CA SER A 178 13.22 13.77 -27.32
C SER A 178 11.99 13.97 -28.19
N ALA A 179 12.19 14.41 -29.42
CA ALA A 179 11.14 14.57 -30.41
C ALA A 179 10.60 13.25 -30.99
N ALA A 180 11.22 12.10 -30.66
CA ALA A 180 10.84 10.81 -31.22
C ALA A 180 10.65 9.77 -30.09
N PRO A 181 9.42 9.52 -29.61
CA PRO A 181 9.14 8.51 -28.60
C PRO A 181 9.47 7.08 -29.05
N ASP A 182 9.35 6.78 -30.33
CA ASP A 182 9.39 5.41 -30.87
C ASP A 182 10.79 4.80 -31.02
N SER A 183 11.85 5.57 -30.85
CA SER A 183 13.21 5.07 -31.11
C SER A 183 13.97 4.62 -29.86
N MET A 184 13.44 4.85 -28.66
CA MET A 184 14.23 4.71 -27.42
C MET A 184 14.28 3.29 -26.83
N ASP A 185 13.29 2.45 -27.03
CA ASP A 185 13.15 1.20 -26.24
C ASP A 185 13.28 -0.12 -27.01
N ARG A 186 13.26 -0.10 -28.33
CA ARG A 186 13.41 -1.34 -29.11
C ARG A 186 14.88 -1.75 -29.19
N GLY A 187 15.29 -2.67 -28.31
CA GLY A 187 16.62 -3.26 -28.32
C GLY A 187 17.65 -2.61 -27.38
N GLN A 188 17.22 -1.86 -26.35
CA GLN A 188 18.14 -1.38 -25.33
C GLN A 188 18.80 -2.55 -24.59
N LYS A 189 20.14 -2.51 -24.55
CA LYS A 189 20.91 -3.45 -23.73
C LYS A 189 20.97 -2.95 -22.29
N PRO A 190 21.03 -3.86 -21.31
CA PRO A 190 21.27 -3.48 -19.92
C PRO A 190 22.49 -2.55 -19.81
N PHE A 191 22.37 -1.49 -19.04
CA PHE A 191 23.49 -0.59 -18.72
C PHE A 191 24.51 -1.30 -17.80
N ILE A 192 24.01 -2.06 -16.82
CA ILE A 192 24.81 -2.97 -16.01
C ILE A 192 24.23 -4.36 -16.19
N LYS A 193 25.05 -5.26 -16.76
CA LYS A 193 24.72 -6.68 -16.94
C LYS A 193 25.70 -7.52 -16.16
N ALA A 194 25.20 -8.29 -15.22
CA ALA A 194 25.99 -9.20 -14.40
C ALA A 194 25.21 -10.50 -14.16
N TRP A 195 25.93 -11.55 -13.76
CA TRP A 195 25.29 -12.80 -13.42
C TRP A 195 24.36 -12.64 -12.22
N GLY A 196 23.20 -13.33 -12.23
CA GLY A 196 22.15 -13.28 -11.22
C GLY A 196 21.23 -12.08 -11.38
N ARG A 197 20.50 -11.74 -10.32
CA ARG A 197 19.56 -10.64 -10.29
C ARG A 197 20.21 -9.38 -9.72
N GLN A 198 20.12 -8.28 -10.45
CA GLN A 198 20.59 -6.98 -10.03
C GLN A 198 19.39 -6.17 -9.51
N SER A 199 19.49 -5.58 -8.32
CA SER A 199 18.37 -4.86 -7.69
C SER A 199 18.84 -3.68 -6.83
N ASN A 200 17.92 -2.83 -6.44
CA ASN A 200 18.16 -1.69 -5.54
C ASN A 200 19.31 -0.77 -5.98
N PRO A 201 19.38 -0.32 -7.26
CA PRO A 201 20.41 0.62 -7.67
C PRO A 201 20.26 1.94 -6.91
N ARG A 202 21.40 2.52 -6.48
CA ARG A 202 21.47 3.80 -5.77
C ARG A 202 22.61 4.63 -6.32
N TRP A 203 22.32 5.83 -6.79
CA TRP A 203 23.34 6.79 -7.17
C TRP A 203 24.16 7.26 -5.98
N SER A 204 25.48 7.42 -6.18
CA SER A 204 26.27 8.21 -5.21
C SER A 204 25.78 9.67 -5.21
N PRO A 205 25.99 10.44 -4.11
CA PRO A 205 25.51 11.82 -4.00
C PRO A 205 26.02 12.75 -5.11
N ASP A 206 27.19 12.45 -5.70
CA ASP A 206 27.79 13.18 -6.83
C ASP A 206 27.34 12.63 -8.21
N GLY A 207 26.56 11.56 -8.25
CA GLY A 207 26.09 10.90 -9.48
C GLY A 207 27.17 10.15 -10.27
N SER A 208 28.39 10.03 -9.75
CA SER A 208 29.51 9.39 -10.46
C SER A 208 29.52 7.87 -10.36
N LYS A 209 28.85 7.28 -9.35
CA LYS A 209 28.83 5.87 -9.06
C LYS A 209 27.42 5.35 -8.79
N ILE A 210 27.28 4.01 -8.87
CA ILE A 210 26.01 3.32 -8.57
C ILE A 210 26.33 2.13 -7.67
N ALA A 211 25.76 2.11 -6.47
CA ALA A 211 25.73 0.92 -5.62
C ALA A 211 24.46 0.10 -5.88
N PHE A 212 24.55 -1.21 -5.85
CA PHE A 212 23.40 -2.10 -6.05
C PHE A 212 23.63 -3.47 -5.43
N VAL A 213 22.55 -4.23 -5.25
CA VAL A 213 22.59 -5.62 -4.79
C VAL A 213 22.72 -6.53 -6.00
N SER A 214 23.70 -7.43 -5.99
CA SER A 214 23.91 -8.48 -6.97
C SER A 214 23.58 -9.83 -6.31
N ASP A 215 22.35 -10.31 -6.52
CA ASP A 215 21.77 -11.50 -5.90
C ASP A 215 22.07 -12.75 -6.73
N ARG A 216 22.58 -13.79 -6.09
CA ARG A 216 22.96 -15.08 -6.68
C ARG A 216 22.02 -16.23 -6.25
N GLY A 217 20.96 -15.92 -5.52
CA GLY A 217 19.97 -16.86 -5.02
C GLY A 217 20.30 -17.41 -3.62
N ASN A 218 21.51 -17.89 -3.40
CA ASN A 218 21.99 -18.45 -2.12
C ASN A 218 22.93 -17.52 -1.35
N HIS A 219 23.36 -16.42 -1.94
CA HIS A 219 24.15 -15.33 -1.37
C HIS A 219 23.97 -14.08 -2.22
N SER A 220 24.42 -12.93 -1.74
CA SER A 220 24.41 -11.69 -2.50
C SER A 220 25.58 -10.79 -2.15
N PHE A 221 25.89 -9.85 -3.04
CA PHE A 221 26.99 -8.89 -2.86
C PHE A 221 26.47 -7.46 -3.00
N ILE A 222 27.13 -6.51 -2.34
CA ILE A 222 27.06 -5.12 -2.73
C ILE A 222 28.10 -4.86 -3.81
N ALA A 223 27.62 -4.45 -4.99
CA ALA A 223 28.45 -4.03 -6.10
C ALA A 223 28.42 -2.51 -6.26
N VAL A 224 29.53 -1.93 -6.69
CA VAL A 224 29.65 -0.52 -7.06
C VAL A 224 30.14 -0.43 -8.50
N TYR A 225 29.34 0.22 -9.35
CA TYR A 225 29.76 0.63 -10.70
C TYR A 225 30.33 2.04 -10.63
N ASP A 226 31.51 2.23 -11.20
CA ASP A 226 32.18 3.53 -11.35
C ASP A 226 32.00 4.03 -12.79
N GLY A 227 31.35 5.19 -12.95
CA GLY A 227 31.04 5.77 -14.25
C GLY A 227 32.25 6.31 -15.00
N LYS A 228 33.36 6.64 -14.32
CA LYS A 228 34.60 7.13 -14.93
C LYS A 228 35.42 5.99 -15.51
N THR A 229 35.65 4.95 -14.73
CA THR A 229 36.42 3.77 -15.17
C THR A 229 35.58 2.77 -15.96
N ARG A 230 34.26 2.88 -15.90
CA ARG A 230 33.27 1.97 -16.50
C ARG A 230 33.44 0.53 -16.04
N SER A 231 33.79 0.36 -14.77
CA SER A 231 34.08 -0.94 -14.18
C SER A 231 33.20 -1.17 -12.94
N MET A 232 33.00 -2.44 -12.60
CA MET A 232 32.32 -2.87 -11.38
C MET A 232 33.33 -3.41 -10.39
N SER A 233 33.06 -3.21 -9.11
CA SER A 233 33.78 -3.84 -8.00
C SER A 233 32.79 -4.27 -6.92
N TYR A 234 33.14 -5.33 -6.21
CA TYR A 234 32.34 -5.85 -5.12
C TYR A 234 32.95 -5.41 -3.78
N MET A 235 32.09 -5.01 -2.86
CA MET A 235 32.48 -4.51 -1.54
C MET A 235 32.59 -5.68 -0.56
N ALA A 236 33.83 -6.02 -0.16
CA ALA A 236 34.11 -7.12 0.78
C ALA A 236 33.30 -8.41 0.50
N PRO A 237 33.38 -9.01 -0.70
CA PRO A 237 32.57 -10.16 -1.08
C PRO A 237 32.80 -11.35 -0.15
N GLY A 238 31.72 -12.02 0.23
CA GLY A 238 31.69 -13.18 1.10
C GLY A 238 30.71 -14.25 0.60
N VAL A 239 30.36 -15.18 1.48
CA VAL A 239 29.37 -16.25 1.19
C VAL A 239 27.97 -15.93 1.70
N ASP A 240 27.77 -14.70 2.13
CA ASP A 240 26.62 -14.23 2.88
C ASP A 240 25.66 -13.43 2.03
N PHE A 241 24.52 -13.04 2.59
CA PHE A 241 23.56 -12.14 1.96
C PHE A 241 23.85 -10.70 2.36
N ASP A 242 24.31 -9.90 1.41
CA ASP A 242 24.44 -8.46 1.55
C ASP A 242 23.23 -7.75 0.98
N GLY A 243 22.73 -6.72 1.68
CA GLY A 243 21.53 -5.98 1.27
C GLY A 243 21.46 -4.55 1.80
N ALA A 244 20.42 -3.83 1.39
CA ALA A 244 20.11 -2.48 1.85
C ALA A 244 21.28 -1.47 1.72
N PRO A 245 21.95 -1.31 0.55
CA PRO A 245 23.06 -0.39 0.40
C PRO A 245 22.63 1.06 0.55
N VAL A 246 23.40 1.86 1.32
CA VAL A 246 23.21 3.30 1.44
C VAL A 246 24.56 4.03 1.38
N TRP A 247 24.62 5.10 0.62
CA TRP A 247 25.80 5.93 0.46
C TRP A 247 26.01 6.86 1.66
N SER A 248 27.28 7.06 2.04
CA SER A 248 27.63 8.20 2.88
C SER A 248 27.40 9.52 2.12
N PRO A 249 27.13 10.64 2.84
CA PRO A 249 26.89 11.92 2.20
C PRO A 249 28.06 12.43 1.33
N ASP A 250 29.29 12.02 1.64
CA ASP A 250 30.49 12.35 0.86
C ASP A 250 30.76 11.39 -0.34
N GLY A 251 29.94 10.35 -0.50
CA GLY A 251 30.06 9.37 -1.59
C GLY A 251 31.29 8.46 -1.52
N LYS A 252 32.01 8.41 -0.39
CA LYS A 252 33.23 7.60 -0.25
C LYS A 252 32.97 6.23 0.34
N ARG A 253 31.88 6.05 1.09
CA ARG A 253 31.54 4.83 1.79
C ARG A 253 30.14 4.35 1.43
N VAL A 254 29.93 3.03 1.56
CA VAL A 254 28.61 2.38 1.46
C VAL A 254 28.39 1.56 2.71
N ALA A 255 27.29 1.83 3.43
CA ALA A 255 26.84 0.94 4.49
C ALA A 255 25.83 -0.06 3.94
N PHE A 256 25.84 -1.26 4.50
CA PHE A 256 24.93 -2.34 4.09
C PHE A 256 24.75 -3.35 5.21
N THR A 257 23.65 -4.11 5.13
CA THR A 257 23.40 -5.23 6.04
C THR A 257 24.02 -6.51 5.51
N ARG A 258 24.52 -7.38 6.39
CA ARG A 258 24.99 -8.74 6.07
C ARG A 258 24.29 -9.76 6.97
N ARG A 259 23.82 -10.84 6.36
CA ARG A 259 23.20 -12.00 7.02
C ARG A 259 23.84 -13.28 6.52
N PRO A 260 23.89 -14.36 7.34
CA PRO A 260 24.49 -15.62 6.93
C PRO A 260 23.86 -16.16 5.64
N GLY A 261 24.70 -16.74 4.78
CA GLY A 261 24.32 -17.39 3.54
C GLY A 261 23.40 -18.59 3.77
N THR A 262 22.81 -19.09 2.70
CA THR A 262 21.85 -20.20 2.74
C THR A 262 22.58 -21.54 2.96
N PRO A 263 22.26 -22.32 4.01
CA PRO A 263 22.84 -23.65 4.21
C PRO A 263 22.45 -24.67 3.14
N PHE A 264 23.21 -25.77 3.05
CA PHE A 264 23.01 -26.85 2.09
C PHE A 264 21.58 -27.40 2.00
N GLY A 265 20.85 -27.42 3.11
CA GLY A 265 19.48 -27.95 3.17
C GLY A 265 18.46 -27.26 2.25
N GLN A 266 18.80 -26.12 1.63
CA GLN A 266 17.93 -25.42 0.69
C GLN A 266 18.31 -25.67 -0.78
N GLN A 267 19.39 -26.36 -1.07
CA GLN A 267 19.91 -26.58 -2.42
C GLN A 267 19.75 -28.01 -2.96
N ALA A 268 19.39 -28.95 -2.13
CA ALA A 268 19.40 -30.37 -2.47
C ALA A 268 18.12 -30.81 -3.15
N GLN A 269 17.75 -30.21 -4.30
CA GLN A 269 16.71 -30.76 -5.14
C GLN A 269 17.29 -31.25 -6.47
N GLU A 270 17.21 -32.55 -6.70
CA GLU A 270 17.50 -33.14 -8.00
C GLU A 270 16.64 -32.48 -9.08
N GLY A 271 17.25 -32.09 -10.20
CA GLY A 271 16.60 -31.49 -11.35
C GLY A 271 16.41 -29.96 -11.32
N GLN A 272 16.79 -29.31 -10.22
CA GLN A 272 16.76 -27.83 -10.12
C GLN A 272 18.16 -27.25 -9.91
N GLY A 273 19.10 -27.58 -10.77
CA GLY A 273 20.49 -27.20 -10.64
C GLY A 273 21.23 -28.10 -9.65
N GLY A 274 21.40 -29.38 -9.96
CA GLY A 274 22.14 -30.35 -9.13
C GLY A 274 23.51 -29.84 -8.71
N ILE A 275 24.23 -30.56 -7.84
CA ILE A 275 25.54 -30.18 -7.32
C ILE A 275 26.42 -29.61 -8.44
N GLY A 276 26.76 -28.32 -8.32
CA GLY A 276 27.56 -27.59 -9.30
C GLY A 276 26.79 -26.81 -10.37
N ASN A 277 25.47 -26.91 -10.48
CA ASN A 277 24.68 -26.07 -11.39
C ASN A 277 23.98 -24.95 -10.63
N PRO A 278 24.06 -23.70 -11.08
CA PRO A 278 23.30 -22.60 -10.46
C PRO A 278 21.80 -22.89 -10.58
N PRO A 279 20.98 -22.51 -9.58
CA PRO A 279 19.55 -22.54 -9.72
C PRO A 279 19.14 -21.73 -10.96
N GLY A 280 18.29 -22.30 -11.80
CA GLY A 280 17.73 -21.58 -12.96
C GLY A 280 17.00 -20.31 -12.53
N PRO A 281 16.78 -19.36 -13.46
CA PRO A 281 15.99 -18.18 -13.13
C PRO A 281 14.65 -18.62 -12.55
N ALA A 282 14.24 -17.96 -11.46
CA ALA A 282 13.01 -18.26 -10.75
C ALA A 282 11.79 -17.99 -11.65
N GLY A 283 11.46 -18.93 -12.49
CA GLY A 283 10.26 -19.02 -13.30
C GLY A 283 9.45 -20.22 -12.85
N GLY A 284 8.40 -19.98 -12.08
CA GLY A 284 7.23 -20.86 -12.01
C GLY A 284 7.40 -22.28 -11.50
N GLY A 285 8.39 -22.60 -10.67
CA GLY A 285 8.53 -23.90 -10.03
C GLY A 285 8.19 -23.83 -8.55
N ALA A 286 7.54 -24.87 -8.01
CA ALA A 286 7.29 -24.98 -6.57
C ALA A 286 8.54 -24.69 -5.77
N SER A 287 8.41 -23.88 -4.71
CA SER A 287 9.50 -23.55 -3.78
C SER A 287 10.25 -24.85 -3.39
N PRO A 288 11.59 -24.85 -3.46
CA PRO A 288 12.39 -26.01 -3.08
C PRO A 288 11.92 -26.53 -1.72
N ARG A 289 11.54 -27.78 -1.63
CA ARG A 289 11.24 -28.41 -0.35
C ARG A 289 12.53 -28.43 0.44
N SER A 290 12.58 -27.64 1.52
CA SER A 290 13.71 -27.68 2.43
C SER A 290 13.86 -29.08 2.99
N VAL A 291 15.06 -29.66 2.92
CA VAL A 291 15.37 -30.93 3.62
C VAL A 291 15.44 -30.72 5.14
N CYS A 292 15.37 -29.47 5.59
CA CYS A 292 15.36 -29.14 6.99
C CYS A 292 13.93 -29.14 7.55
N PRO A 293 13.72 -29.62 8.76
CA PRO A 293 12.42 -29.62 9.42
C PRO A 293 11.80 -28.22 9.44
N PRO A 294 10.47 -28.09 9.27
CA PRO A 294 9.78 -26.82 9.42
C PRO A 294 10.09 -26.18 10.77
N GLY A 295 10.48 -24.90 10.75
CA GLY A 295 10.87 -24.15 11.95
C GLY A 295 12.39 -24.06 12.19
N LEU A 296 13.19 -24.84 11.47
CA LEU A 296 14.66 -24.76 11.52
C LEU A 296 15.26 -24.13 10.27
N ALA A 297 14.48 -23.95 9.19
CA ALA A 297 14.89 -23.17 8.04
C ALA A 297 15.01 -21.68 8.44
N ASN A 298 15.98 -20.98 7.84
CA ASN A 298 16.20 -19.56 8.10
C ASN A 298 14.93 -18.74 7.85
N PRO A 299 14.32 -18.11 8.86
CA PRO A 299 13.07 -17.34 8.68
C PRO A 299 13.22 -16.09 7.79
N PHE A 300 14.47 -15.75 7.40
CA PHE A 300 14.81 -14.54 6.66
C PHE A 300 15.30 -14.80 5.23
N GLY A 301 15.09 -15.99 4.67
CA GLY A 301 15.39 -16.29 3.26
C GLY A 301 14.46 -15.52 2.31
N PRO A 302 14.87 -15.24 1.04
CA PRO A 302 13.98 -14.66 0.03
C PRO A 302 12.78 -15.60 -0.20
N GLY A 303 11.58 -15.16 0.14
CA GLY A 303 10.35 -15.96 0.19
C GLY A 303 9.88 -16.34 1.60
N GLY A 304 10.62 -15.98 2.62
CA GLY A 304 10.22 -16.13 4.02
C GLY A 304 9.25 -15.05 4.47
N GLY A 305 8.04 -15.05 3.94
CA GLY A 305 6.91 -14.61 4.74
C GLY A 305 6.90 -15.46 6.00
N ALA A 306 6.68 -14.86 7.18
CA ALA A 306 6.74 -15.50 8.49
C ALA A 306 6.00 -16.86 8.53
N GLY A 307 6.61 -17.85 7.88
CA GLY A 307 6.22 -19.26 7.84
C GLY A 307 6.59 -19.88 9.16
N ARG A 308 5.65 -19.95 9.98
CA ARG A 308 5.54 -20.31 11.38
C ARG A 308 6.07 -21.70 11.65
N ALA A 309 7.00 -21.76 12.58
CA ALA A 309 7.32 -22.97 13.30
C ALA A 309 6.01 -23.60 13.85
N ARG A 310 5.76 -24.85 13.54
CA ARG A 310 4.84 -25.69 14.31
C ARG A 310 5.52 -25.95 15.66
N PRO A 311 4.88 -25.64 16.81
CA PRO A 311 5.49 -25.85 18.13
C PRO A 311 5.72 -27.30 18.48
N ASP A 312 5.11 -28.27 17.76
CA ASP A 312 4.91 -29.62 18.28
C ASP A 312 5.77 -30.73 17.65
N SER A 313 6.78 -30.37 16.85
CA SER A 313 7.74 -31.37 16.35
C SER A 313 9.18 -30.96 16.63
N ALA A 314 9.65 -31.24 17.83
CA ALA A 314 11.08 -31.30 18.06
C ALA A 314 11.71 -32.35 17.14
N PRO A 315 12.83 -32.06 16.45
CA PRO A 315 13.50 -33.03 15.60
C PRO A 315 13.93 -34.23 16.44
N SER A 316 13.61 -35.42 15.96
CA SER A 316 13.93 -36.68 16.63
C SER A 316 15.44 -37.03 16.62
N GLN A 317 16.27 -36.21 15.96
CA GLN A 317 17.74 -36.35 15.92
C GLN A 317 18.42 -34.99 16.07
N PRO A 318 19.60 -34.94 16.70
CA PRO A 318 20.40 -33.72 16.79
C PRO A 318 20.84 -33.29 15.39
N LEU A 319 20.51 -32.05 15.01
CA LEU A 319 20.93 -31.47 13.73
C LEU A 319 22.40 -31.07 13.79
N ILE A 320 23.12 -31.28 12.69
CA ILE A 320 24.48 -30.79 12.52
C ILE A 320 24.43 -29.26 12.54
N PRO A 321 25.16 -28.57 13.44
CA PRO A 321 25.24 -27.12 13.48
C PRO A 321 25.61 -26.54 12.11
N GLY A 322 24.93 -25.50 11.68
CA GLY A 322 25.15 -24.85 10.38
C GLY A 322 24.48 -25.53 9.18
N LEU A 323 23.92 -26.74 9.34
CA LEU A 323 23.28 -27.45 8.23
C LEU A 323 21.96 -26.80 7.79
N CYS A 324 21.11 -26.40 8.74
CA CYS A 324 19.80 -25.81 8.46
C CYS A 324 19.70 -24.34 8.87
N ARG A 325 20.44 -23.93 9.88
CA ARG A 325 20.49 -22.57 10.37
C ARG A 325 21.95 -22.11 10.44
N ALA A 326 22.27 -21.13 9.57
CA ALA A 326 23.59 -20.51 9.58
C ALA A 326 23.63 -19.34 10.59
N THR A 327 24.77 -19.19 11.23
CA THR A 327 25.12 -18.03 12.05
C THR A 327 26.57 -17.63 11.75
N PHE A 328 26.92 -16.40 12.06
CA PHE A 328 28.30 -15.96 12.09
C PHE A 328 29.04 -16.53 13.33
N ALA A 329 30.35 -16.39 13.38
CA ALA A 329 31.11 -16.69 14.57
C ALA A 329 30.57 -15.92 15.79
N GLY A 330 30.37 -16.61 16.92
CA GLY A 330 29.71 -16.01 18.08
C GLY A 330 28.18 -16.08 18.07
N GLY A 331 27.54 -16.63 17.02
CA GLY A 331 26.12 -16.96 16.99
C GLY A 331 25.18 -15.84 16.56
N HIS A 332 25.67 -14.66 16.18
CA HIS A 332 24.84 -13.59 15.63
C HIS A 332 24.36 -13.89 14.18
N THR A 333 23.32 -13.21 13.73
CA THR A 333 22.66 -13.48 12.44
C THR A 333 22.49 -12.24 11.57
N LEU A 334 22.91 -11.09 12.04
CA LEU A 334 22.79 -9.81 11.36
C LEU A 334 23.96 -8.91 11.74
N ALA A 335 24.61 -8.34 10.73
CA ALA A 335 25.65 -7.33 10.91
C ALA A 335 25.38 -6.12 10.00
N ILE A 336 25.89 -4.96 10.39
CA ILE A 336 26.00 -3.76 9.56
C ILE A 336 27.47 -3.52 9.27
N LEU A 337 27.79 -3.45 7.98
CA LEU A 337 29.13 -3.20 7.48
C LEU A 337 29.21 -1.82 6.83
N VAL A 338 30.37 -1.19 6.92
CA VAL A 338 30.71 0.05 6.21
C VAL A 338 31.94 -0.22 5.34
N ALA A 339 31.74 -0.18 4.03
CA ALA A 339 32.79 -0.36 3.03
C ALA A 339 33.36 0.98 2.58
N ASP A 340 34.67 1.07 2.45
CA ASP A 340 35.36 2.11 1.68
C ASP A 340 35.38 1.73 0.21
N VAL A 341 34.87 2.61 -0.64
CA VAL A 341 34.70 2.34 -2.07
C VAL A 341 36.04 2.28 -2.80
N SER A 342 37.04 3.01 -2.32
CA SER A 342 38.37 3.07 -2.95
C SER A 342 39.19 1.80 -2.68
N THR A 343 39.16 1.30 -1.46
CA THR A 343 39.89 0.09 -1.05
C THR A 343 39.10 -1.19 -1.24
N ARG A 344 37.73 -1.07 -1.38
CA ARG A 344 36.78 -2.19 -1.47
C ARG A 344 36.71 -3.05 -0.21
N SER A 345 37.41 -2.67 0.86
CA SER A 345 37.36 -3.32 2.14
C SER A 345 36.19 -2.80 2.95
N ALA A 346 35.60 -3.65 3.80
CA ALA A 346 34.59 -3.25 4.75
C ALA A 346 35.02 -3.58 6.15
N ARG A 347 34.61 -2.76 7.11
CA ARG A 347 34.64 -3.06 8.51
C ARG A 347 33.21 -3.34 9.02
N GLU A 348 33.10 -4.25 9.94
CA GLU A 348 31.87 -4.43 10.71
C GLU A 348 31.71 -3.25 11.66
N LEU A 349 30.58 -2.57 11.55
CA LEU A 349 30.21 -1.46 12.41
C LEU A 349 29.49 -1.93 13.65
N TRP A 350 28.64 -2.93 13.50
CA TRP A 350 27.76 -3.46 14.51
C TRP A 350 27.21 -4.83 14.11
N HIS A 351 26.90 -5.68 15.06
CA HIS A 351 26.10 -6.89 14.87
C HIS A 351 25.13 -7.10 16.04
N ASN A 352 24.06 -7.87 15.79
CA ASN A 352 23.10 -8.25 16.82
C ASN A 352 23.65 -9.32 17.75
N ALA A 353 23.07 -9.49 18.95
CA ALA A 353 23.38 -10.58 19.84
C ALA A 353 22.83 -11.92 19.30
N PRO A 354 23.38 -13.07 19.73
CA PRO A 354 22.75 -14.36 19.49
C PRO A 354 21.31 -14.39 20.02
N ASN A 355 20.37 -14.80 19.17
CA ASN A 355 18.93 -14.82 19.47
C ASN A 355 18.36 -13.46 19.92
N ASP A 356 18.87 -12.38 19.36
CA ASP A 356 18.48 -11.02 19.71
C ASP A 356 17.00 -10.76 19.41
N SER A 357 16.24 -10.47 20.45
CA SER A 357 14.82 -10.11 20.33
C SER A 357 14.58 -8.63 20.04
N THR A 358 15.57 -7.78 20.26
CA THR A 358 15.50 -6.34 19.97
C THR A 358 15.82 -6.06 18.51
N PHE A 359 16.82 -6.74 17.96
CA PHE A 359 17.26 -6.59 16.57
C PHE A 359 17.11 -7.90 15.77
N PRO A 360 15.88 -8.41 15.59
CA PRO A 360 15.68 -9.67 14.87
C PRO A 360 15.96 -9.52 13.37
N ALA A 361 15.73 -8.34 12.80
CA ALA A 361 15.95 -8.03 11.39
C ALA A 361 16.09 -6.51 11.17
N ILE A 362 16.87 -6.12 10.16
CA ILE A 362 16.97 -4.76 9.63
C ILE A 362 16.80 -4.86 8.11
N GLN A 363 15.80 -4.19 7.56
CA GLN A 363 15.49 -4.27 6.13
C GLN A 363 16.03 -3.09 5.34
N ARG A 364 16.30 -1.96 5.98
CA ARG A 364 16.82 -0.75 5.35
C ARG A 364 17.71 0.02 6.29
N LEU A 365 18.56 0.84 5.70
CA LEU A 365 19.42 1.79 6.39
C LEU A 365 19.14 3.20 5.86
N LEU A 366 19.31 4.23 6.72
CA LEU A 366 19.32 5.63 6.33
C LEU A 366 20.65 6.22 6.79
N TRP A 367 21.40 6.88 5.90
CA TRP A 367 22.60 7.60 6.29
C TRP A 367 22.28 9.08 6.55
N ALA A 368 22.54 9.57 7.75
CA ALA A 368 22.21 10.89 8.24
C ALA A 368 23.45 11.58 8.85
N GLY A 369 24.15 12.41 8.07
CA GLY A 369 25.39 13.03 8.53
C GLY A 369 26.47 12.00 8.89
N ASP A 370 26.83 11.92 10.17
CA ASP A 370 27.74 10.95 10.75
C ASP A 370 27.04 9.71 11.36
N ARG A 371 25.73 9.57 11.13
CA ARG A 371 24.90 8.50 11.72
C ARG A 371 24.30 7.59 10.67
N ILE A 372 24.10 6.33 11.07
CA ILE A 372 23.29 5.34 10.34
C ILE A 372 22.07 5.04 11.20
N LEU A 373 20.88 5.35 10.66
CA LEU A 373 19.62 5.10 11.33
C LEU A 373 19.03 3.76 10.87
N VAL A 374 18.53 2.99 11.81
CA VAL A 374 18.01 1.64 11.59
C VAL A 374 16.60 1.50 12.16
N PRO A 375 15.58 1.22 11.34
CA PRO A 375 14.27 0.81 11.82
C PRO A 375 14.29 -0.64 12.28
N VAL A 376 13.61 -0.92 13.38
CA VAL A 376 13.47 -2.26 13.96
C VAL A 376 12.04 -2.49 14.41
N SER A 377 11.58 -3.74 14.27
CA SER A 377 10.36 -4.23 14.92
C SER A 377 10.77 -5.27 15.97
N PRO A 378 11.06 -4.84 17.23
CA PRO A 378 11.56 -5.73 18.25
C PRO A 378 10.53 -6.80 18.60
N LEU A 379 11.01 -8.01 18.98
CA LEU A 379 10.12 -9.07 19.46
C LEU A 379 9.76 -8.93 20.95
N ASN A 380 10.48 -8.11 21.68
CA ASN A 380 10.33 -7.83 23.10
C ASN A 380 9.78 -6.42 23.41
N ASP A 381 9.22 -5.73 22.39
CA ASP A 381 8.58 -4.42 22.54
C ASP A 381 7.23 -4.42 21.82
N GLU A 382 6.30 -3.61 22.31
CA GLU A 382 5.00 -3.39 21.68
C GLU A 382 5.08 -2.51 20.41
N TRP A 383 6.17 -1.73 20.26
CA TRP A 383 6.29 -0.69 19.26
C TRP A 383 7.51 -0.86 18.37
N GLU A 384 7.41 -0.39 17.13
CA GLU A 384 8.53 -0.20 16.24
C GLU A 384 9.47 0.87 16.80
N ARG A 385 10.76 0.69 16.56
CA ARG A 385 11.80 1.59 17.08
C ARG A 385 12.77 2.01 15.98
N TYR A 386 13.31 3.22 16.12
CA TYR A 386 14.49 3.65 15.38
C TYR A 386 15.68 3.79 16.30
N TYR A 387 16.80 3.23 15.85
CA TYR A 387 18.08 3.38 16.51
C TYR A 387 19.06 4.12 15.61
N SER A 388 20.04 4.77 16.21
CA SER A 388 21.15 5.47 15.58
C SER A 388 22.46 4.81 15.92
N LEU A 389 23.31 4.63 14.92
CA LEU A 389 24.67 4.12 15.05
C LEU A 389 25.65 5.22 14.59
N ASP A 390 26.73 5.43 15.35
CA ASP A 390 27.82 6.30 14.92
C ASP A 390 28.58 5.63 13.78
N ALA A 391 28.55 6.20 12.58
CA ALA A 391 29.16 5.63 11.38
C ALA A 391 30.68 5.63 11.42
N ASP A 392 31.31 6.43 12.28
CA ASP A 392 32.77 6.55 12.42
C ASP A 392 33.35 5.75 13.58
N ALA A 393 32.50 5.26 14.48
CA ALA A 393 32.94 4.40 15.58
C ALA A 393 33.61 3.11 15.10
N SER A 394 34.62 2.64 15.79
CA SER A 394 35.24 1.32 15.52
C SER A 394 34.26 0.16 15.77
N THR A 395 33.41 0.30 16.79
CA THR A 395 32.25 -0.54 17.09
C THR A 395 31.17 0.36 17.62
N ALA A 396 30.04 0.46 16.89
CA ALA A 396 28.96 1.35 17.24
C ALA A 396 28.07 0.73 18.33
N LYS A 397 27.59 1.59 19.24
CA LYS A 397 26.53 1.24 20.18
C LYS A 397 25.22 1.84 19.69
N PRO A 398 24.13 1.04 19.57
CA PRO A 398 22.83 1.56 19.17
C PRO A 398 22.29 2.56 20.19
N VAL A 399 21.90 3.74 19.73
CA VAL A 399 21.22 4.77 20.52
C VAL A 399 19.74 4.78 20.11
N LEU A 400 18.84 4.54 21.06
CA LEU A 400 17.40 4.57 20.81
C LEU A 400 16.95 6.01 20.55
N LEU A 401 16.34 6.26 19.38
CA LEU A 401 15.83 7.56 18.99
C LEU A 401 14.35 7.75 19.38
N THR A 402 13.52 6.77 19.13
CA THR A 402 12.07 6.84 19.34
C THR A 402 11.70 6.27 20.71
N THR A 403 11.94 7.07 21.76
CA THR A 403 11.73 6.63 23.15
C THR A 403 10.26 6.68 23.59
N THR A 404 9.38 7.37 22.84
CA THR A 404 7.94 7.42 23.09
C THR A 404 7.25 6.16 22.56
N ASN A 405 6.19 5.72 23.26
CA ASN A 405 5.36 4.60 22.83
C ASN A 405 4.39 5.05 21.75
N GLY A 406 4.47 4.44 20.59
CA GLY A 406 3.64 4.72 19.44
C GLY A 406 4.12 4.00 18.18
N LEU A 407 3.20 3.74 17.29
CA LEU A 407 3.46 3.10 15.99
C LEU A 407 4.34 4.00 15.12
N ILE A 408 5.30 3.39 14.42
CA ILE A 408 5.99 3.96 13.26
C ILE A 408 5.77 2.99 12.11
N GLU A 409 4.85 3.33 11.22
CA GLU A 409 4.21 2.35 10.34
C GLU A 409 5.14 1.83 9.25
N ASP A 410 5.79 2.71 8.50
CA ASP A 410 6.62 2.33 7.36
C ASP A 410 7.71 3.35 6.99
N ALA A 411 8.35 3.09 5.84
CA ALA A 411 9.43 3.90 5.30
C ALA A 411 9.03 5.33 4.92
N THR A 412 7.79 5.55 4.51
CA THR A 412 7.28 6.87 4.08
C THR A 412 6.94 7.75 5.28
N SER A 413 6.82 7.13 6.46
CA SER A 413 6.51 7.83 7.70
C SER A 413 7.73 8.44 8.40
N ALA A 414 8.92 8.35 7.79
CA ALA A 414 10.17 8.83 8.40
C ALA A 414 11.11 9.47 7.37
N ALA A 415 11.75 10.57 7.75
CA ALA A 415 12.70 11.30 6.92
C ALA A 415 13.81 11.98 7.76
N VAL A 416 14.92 12.33 7.09
CA VAL A 416 16.05 13.02 7.71
C VAL A 416 16.15 14.42 7.13
N SER A 417 16.47 15.43 7.97
CA SER A 417 16.74 16.79 7.51
C SER A 417 17.90 16.83 6.50
N ALA A 418 17.93 17.86 5.67
CA ALA A 418 18.95 18.01 4.62
C ALA A 418 20.40 18.06 5.19
N ASP A 419 20.57 18.57 6.41
CA ASP A 419 21.86 18.60 7.12
C ASP A 419 22.21 17.31 7.87
N GLY A 420 21.31 16.33 7.86
CA GLY A 420 21.48 15.02 8.50
C GLY A 420 21.37 15.03 10.03
N LYS A 421 20.96 16.14 10.67
CA LYS A 421 21.00 16.28 12.14
C LYS A 421 19.68 15.98 12.84
N THR A 422 18.56 16.04 12.11
CA THR A 422 17.22 15.83 12.66
C THR A 422 16.54 14.67 11.95
N PHE A 423 16.00 13.76 12.72
CA PHE A 423 15.13 12.68 12.27
C PHE A 423 13.68 13.07 12.52
N TYR A 424 12.86 13.08 11.48
CA TYR A 424 11.42 13.31 11.54
C TYR A 424 10.68 12.02 11.31
N TYR A 425 9.61 11.77 12.04
CA TYR A 425 8.80 10.57 11.91
C TYR A 425 7.34 10.82 12.26
N CYS A 426 6.48 10.00 11.72
CA CYS A 426 5.05 10.00 11.98
C CYS A 426 4.75 8.91 13.01
N THR A 427 3.99 9.25 14.05
CA THR A 427 3.62 8.31 15.11
C THR A 427 2.28 8.69 15.75
N ASN A 428 1.62 7.73 16.38
CA ASN A 428 0.46 7.94 17.23
C ASN A 428 0.81 8.05 18.74
N ALA A 429 2.06 8.31 19.06
CA ALA A 429 2.48 8.58 20.43
C ALA A 429 1.69 9.77 21.01
N SER A 430 1.21 9.64 22.23
CA SER A 430 0.33 10.60 22.94
C SER A 430 -1.09 10.81 22.39
N ASP A 431 -1.42 10.27 21.20
CA ASP A 431 -2.77 10.28 20.63
C ASP A 431 -2.95 9.00 19.78
N ILE A 432 -3.40 7.94 20.42
CA ILE A 432 -3.44 6.58 19.85
C ILE A 432 -4.33 6.50 18.60
N GLU A 433 -5.28 7.42 18.44
CA GLU A 433 -6.26 7.43 17.35
C GLU A 433 -5.77 8.20 16.12
N ARG A 434 -4.73 9.04 16.26
CA ARG A 434 -4.21 9.91 15.19
C ARG A 434 -2.74 9.71 14.96
N ARG A 435 -2.25 10.31 13.89
CA ARG A 435 -0.82 10.40 13.56
C ARG A 435 -0.38 11.85 13.62
N HIS A 436 0.79 12.06 14.21
CA HIS A 436 1.42 13.37 14.28
C HIS A 436 2.90 13.30 13.91
N ILE A 437 3.45 14.39 13.43
CA ILE A 437 4.87 14.48 13.11
C ILE A 437 5.65 14.81 14.37
N TRP A 438 6.68 14.01 14.60
CA TRP A 438 7.64 14.18 15.69
C TRP A 438 9.05 14.33 15.14
N SER A 439 9.94 14.89 15.92
CA SER A 439 11.36 15.02 15.62
C SER A 439 12.23 14.60 16.78
N VAL A 440 13.46 14.18 16.47
CA VAL A 440 14.53 13.89 17.43
C VAL A 440 15.88 14.12 16.76
N PRO A 441 16.93 14.59 17.49
CA PRO A 441 18.26 14.67 16.94
C PRO A 441 18.78 13.28 16.53
N THR A 442 19.47 13.17 15.38
CA THR A 442 19.99 11.89 14.88
C THR A 442 21.05 11.28 15.79
N ALA A 443 21.69 12.06 16.63
CA ALA A 443 22.63 11.61 17.67
C ALA A 443 21.94 11.10 18.95
N GLY A 444 20.61 11.23 19.06
CA GLY A 444 19.83 10.91 20.25
C GLY A 444 19.39 12.17 21.01
N GLY A 445 18.40 12.00 21.86
CA GLY A 445 17.80 13.10 22.64
C GLY A 445 16.34 12.82 22.95
N THR A 446 15.63 13.82 23.44
CA THR A 446 14.20 13.71 23.75
C THR A 446 13.36 13.98 22.50
N PRO A 447 12.50 13.05 22.04
CA PRO A 447 11.58 13.29 20.95
C PRO A 447 10.60 14.41 21.27
N GLN A 448 10.26 15.21 20.26
CA GLN A 448 9.32 16.33 20.38
C GLN A 448 8.24 16.23 19.30
N ARG A 449 6.99 16.45 19.69
CA ARG A 449 5.87 16.58 18.74
C ARG A 449 5.98 17.91 18.02
N ILE A 450 5.98 17.87 16.68
CA ILE A 450 6.11 19.04 15.80
C ILE A 450 4.73 19.52 15.32
N SER A 451 3.90 18.62 14.78
CA SER A 451 2.57 18.99 14.34
C SER A 451 1.60 19.10 15.51
N THR A 452 0.76 20.15 15.50
CA THR A 452 -0.20 20.47 16.56
C THR A 452 -1.62 20.55 16.02
N GLY A 453 -2.62 20.36 16.91
CA GLY A 453 -4.05 20.39 16.57
C GLY A 453 -4.65 18.98 16.51
N ASP A 454 -5.89 18.90 16.00
CA ASP A 454 -6.70 17.68 15.93
C ASP A 454 -6.66 17.01 14.55
N GLY A 455 -5.78 17.49 13.66
CA GLY A 455 -5.51 16.89 12.35
C GLY A 455 -4.70 15.62 12.45
N ILE A 456 -4.53 14.96 11.33
CA ILE A 456 -3.70 13.78 11.15
C ILE A 456 -2.66 14.12 10.09
N GLU A 457 -1.38 13.99 10.44
CA GLU A 457 -0.26 14.30 9.57
C GLU A 457 0.60 13.05 9.36
N THR A 458 0.90 12.75 8.08
CA THR A 458 1.74 11.62 7.69
C THR A 458 2.78 12.03 6.65
N SER A 459 3.70 11.12 6.32
CA SER A 459 4.65 11.26 5.21
C SER A 459 5.48 12.55 5.25
N PRO A 460 6.22 12.85 6.33
CA PRO A 460 6.99 14.08 6.46
C PRO A 460 8.08 14.16 5.39
N GLN A 461 8.15 15.29 4.68
CA GLN A 461 9.16 15.62 3.68
C GLN A 461 9.86 16.93 4.11
N PRO A 462 11.02 16.85 4.78
CA PRO A 462 11.77 18.04 5.14
C PRO A 462 12.20 18.82 3.91
N LEU A 463 11.99 20.14 3.92
CA LEU A 463 12.42 21.00 2.83
C LEU A 463 13.91 21.35 2.96
N ALA A 464 14.56 21.66 1.82
CA ALA A 464 16.00 21.93 1.76
C ALA A 464 16.47 23.03 2.70
N SER A 465 15.66 24.07 2.91
CA SER A 465 15.96 25.17 3.85
C SER A 465 15.93 24.77 5.33
N GLY A 466 15.34 23.61 5.65
CA GLY A 466 15.12 23.18 7.03
C GLY A 466 14.03 23.96 7.78
N LYS A 467 13.31 24.88 7.12
CA LYS A 467 12.31 25.75 7.78
C LYS A 467 10.93 25.12 7.90
N GLN A 468 10.60 24.22 7.01
CA GLN A 468 9.27 23.59 6.93
C GLN A 468 9.39 22.12 6.51
N LEU A 469 8.34 21.37 6.81
CA LEU A 469 8.08 20.04 6.28
C LEU A 469 6.81 20.09 5.43
N ALA A 470 6.81 19.41 4.30
CA ALA A 470 5.58 19.06 3.63
C ALA A 470 5.05 17.74 4.22
N VAL A 471 3.73 17.63 4.35
CA VAL A 471 3.04 16.47 4.94
C VAL A 471 1.78 16.14 4.16
N LEU A 472 1.31 14.91 4.23
CA LEU A 472 -0.08 14.61 3.94
C LEU A 472 -0.89 14.91 5.19
N TYR A 473 -1.90 15.75 5.04
CA TYR A 473 -2.79 16.22 6.10
C TYR A 473 -4.23 15.82 5.81
N PHE A 474 -4.96 15.42 6.82
CA PHE A 474 -6.41 15.17 6.75
C PHE A 474 -7.05 15.26 8.14
N ASP A 475 -8.37 15.43 8.19
CA ASP A 475 -9.16 15.40 9.42
C ASP A 475 -10.56 14.80 9.16
N ALA A 476 -11.47 14.94 10.11
CA ALA A 476 -12.84 14.41 10.00
C ALA A 476 -13.62 14.96 8.81
N SER A 477 -13.32 16.16 8.34
CA SER A 477 -14.04 16.86 7.25
C SER A 477 -13.15 17.39 6.13
N THR A 478 -11.85 17.21 6.27
CA THR A 478 -10.85 17.60 5.28
C THR A 478 -10.23 16.33 4.66
N PRO A 479 -10.50 16.06 3.39
CA PRO A 479 -9.88 14.95 2.65
C PRO A 479 -8.37 15.04 2.62
N ALA A 480 -7.68 13.95 2.21
CA ALA A 480 -6.24 13.94 2.06
C ALA A 480 -5.76 15.18 1.28
N SER A 481 -4.79 15.87 1.84
CA SER A 481 -4.33 17.19 1.40
C SER A 481 -2.82 17.30 1.53
N VAL A 482 -2.19 18.13 0.71
CA VAL A 482 -0.79 18.55 0.93
C VAL A 482 -0.78 19.71 1.91
N GLY A 483 -0.10 19.54 3.03
CA GLY A 483 0.09 20.56 4.07
C GLY A 483 1.55 20.95 4.24
N LEU A 484 1.80 22.12 4.81
CA LEU A 484 3.12 22.60 5.24
C LEU A 484 3.09 22.83 6.74
N VAL A 485 4.05 22.23 7.45
CA VAL A 485 4.22 22.38 8.91
C VAL A 485 5.55 23.08 9.15
N PRO A 486 5.61 24.13 10.01
CA PRO A 486 6.88 24.73 10.42
C PRO A 486 7.78 23.70 11.12
N ALA A 487 9.08 23.70 10.83
CA ALA A 487 10.02 22.73 11.42
C ALA A 487 10.23 22.93 12.93
N ASP A 488 9.94 24.12 13.44
CA ASP A 488 9.95 24.49 14.86
C ASP A 488 8.61 24.24 15.57
N GLY A 489 7.61 23.74 14.82
CA GLY A 489 6.33 23.32 15.34
C GLY A 489 5.15 24.21 14.94
N GLY A 490 3.98 23.62 14.81
CA GLY A 490 2.74 24.33 14.49
C GLY A 490 1.70 23.50 13.81
N LYS A 491 0.59 24.16 13.41
CA LYS A 491 -0.48 23.53 12.63
C LYS A 491 -0.11 23.42 11.16
N ALA A 492 -0.57 22.37 10.51
CA ALA A 492 -0.44 22.22 9.07
C ALA A 492 -1.24 23.29 8.32
N ARG A 493 -0.61 23.98 7.38
CA ARG A 493 -1.26 24.89 6.42
C ARG A 493 -1.51 24.12 5.12
N VAL A 494 -2.75 23.80 4.84
CA VAL A 494 -3.15 23.12 3.59
C VAL A 494 -2.88 24.03 2.39
N ILE A 495 -2.25 23.46 1.35
CA ILE A 495 -1.97 24.13 0.06
C ILE A 495 -2.69 23.46 -1.12
N PHE A 496 -3.14 22.21 -0.98
CA PHE A 496 -3.85 21.43 -2.01
C PHE A 496 -4.67 20.31 -1.35
N PRO A 497 -5.87 19.95 -1.88
CA PRO A 497 -6.60 20.65 -2.95
C PRO A 497 -7.37 21.88 -2.42
N THR A 498 -7.91 22.67 -3.34
CA THR A 498 -9.03 23.56 -3.03
C THR A 498 -10.31 22.76 -3.19
N LEU A 499 -11.11 22.67 -2.14
CA LEU A 499 -12.36 21.93 -2.17
C LEU A 499 -13.41 22.64 -3.05
N GLY A 500 -14.09 21.87 -3.92
CA GLY A 500 -15.19 22.37 -4.72
C GLY A 500 -16.43 22.66 -3.89
N ALA A 501 -17.33 23.49 -4.43
CA ALA A 501 -18.59 23.84 -3.77
C ALA A 501 -19.59 22.67 -3.67
N ASP A 502 -19.41 21.66 -4.49
CA ASP A 502 -20.18 20.42 -4.52
C ASP A 502 -19.79 19.42 -3.44
N PHE A 503 -18.59 19.57 -2.85
CA PHE A 503 -18.15 18.73 -1.74
C PHE A 503 -18.98 18.99 -0.48
N PRO A 504 -19.66 17.98 0.09
CA PRO A 504 -20.63 18.20 1.16
C PRO A 504 -19.97 18.34 2.54
N LYS A 505 -19.00 19.24 2.69
CA LYS A 505 -18.23 19.43 3.93
C LYS A 505 -19.12 19.65 5.16
N SER A 506 -20.20 20.40 5.00
CA SER A 506 -21.16 20.68 6.08
C SER A 506 -21.96 19.46 6.52
N GLN A 507 -21.98 18.39 5.75
CA GLN A 507 -22.68 17.13 6.08
C GLN A 507 -21.80 16.13 6.85
N HIS A 508 -20.47 16.35 6.89
CA HIS A 508 -19.57 15.47 7.63
C HIS A 508 -19.86 15.51 9.12
N VAL A 509 -19.77 14.35 9.75
CA VAL A 509 -19.83 14.18 11.20
C VAL A 509 -18.43 13.84 11.72
N THR A 510 -18.07 14.33 12.90
CA THR A 510 -16.87 13.88 13.60
C THR A 510 -17.21 12.57 14.29
N PRO A 511 -16.56 11.44 13.92
CA PRO A 511 -16.87 10.16 14.54
C PRO A 511 -16.45 10.16 16.01
N GLU A 512 -17.29 9.54 16.84
CA GLU A 512 -16.98 9.28 18.24
C GLU A 512 -16.12 8.02 18.37
N ILE A 513 -15.12 8.04 19.23
CA ILE A 513 -14.35 6.82 19.54
C ILE A 513 -15.12 6.01 20.57
N VAL A 514 -15.44 4.77 20.22
CA VAL A 514 -16.09 3.81 21.12
C VAL A 514 -15.21 2.57 21.26
N ILE A 515 -14.90 2.23 22.52
CA ILE A 515 -14.11 1.04 22.83
C ILE A 515 -15.10 -0.09 23.11
N VAL A 516 -15.03 -1.14 22.29
CA VAL A 516 -15.84 -2.34 22.45
C VAL A 516 -14.94 -3.50 22.86
N LYS A 517 -15.33 -4.17 23.94
CA LYS A 517 -14.57 -5.28 24.52
C LYS A 517 -15.13 -6.61 24.03
N SER A 518 -14.27 -7.42 23.46
CA SER A 518 -14.57 -8.80 23.05
C SER A 518 -14.65 -9.75 24.27
N PRO A 519 -15.29 -10.91 24.13
CA PRO A 519 -15.46 -11.85 25.24
C PRO A 519 -14.15 -12.31 25.89
N ASP A 520 -13.06 -12.34 25.14
CA ASP A 520 -11.71 -12.68 25.62
C ASP A 520 -10.93 -11.49 26.20
N GLY A 521 -11.56 -10.32 26.29
CA GLY A 521 -11.01 -9.14 26.95
C GLY A 521 -10.26 -8.17 26.06
N VAL A 522 -10.10 -8.45 24.74
CA VAL A 522 -9.47 -7.52 23.79
C VAL A 522 -10.37 -6.31 23.60
N GLU A 523 -9.77 -5.11 23.69
CA GLU A 523 -10.44 -3.84 23.48
C GLU A 523 -10.18 -3.34 22.06
N ALA A 524 -11.26 -3.20 21.27
CA ALA A 524 -11.25 -2.66 19.92
C ALA A 524 -11.69 -1.19 19.92
N HIS A 525 -10.90 -0.31 19.36
CA HIS A 525 -11.19 1.12 19.24
C HIS A 525 -11.90 1.39 17.91
N ASN A 526 -13.18 1.75 17.98
CA ASN A 526 -14.03 1.89 16.82
C ASN A 526 -14.47 3.34 16.61
N GLN A 527 -14.82 3.72 15.37
CA GLN A 527 -15.37 5.03 15.07
C GLN A 527 -16.87 4.91 14.82
N LEU A 528 -17.66 5.62 15.63
CA LEU A 528 -19.11 5.69 15.52
C LEU A 528 -19.52 7.00 14.84
N PHE A 529 -20.20 6.89 13.71
CA PHE A 529 -20.77 8.00 12.96
C PHE A 529 -22.26 8.07 13.23
N LEU A 530 -22.72 9.16 13.84
CA LEU A 530 -24.13 9.40 14.11
C LEU A 530 -24.73 10.36 13.06
N PRO A 531 -25.90 10.05 12.47
CA PRO A 531 -26.57 10.95 11.55
C PRO A 531 -26.89 12.29 12.20
N LYS A 532 -26.66 13.40 11.49
CA LYS A 532 -26.97 14.75 12.00
C LYS A 532 -28.46 14.99 12.27
N ASP A 533 -29.32 14.29 11.57
CA ASP A 533 -30.77 14.38 11.67
C ASP A 533 -31.38 13.36 12.65
N LEU A 534 -30.56 12.62 13.38
CA LEU A 534 -31.02 11.65 14.39
C LEU A 534 -31.66 12.37 15.55
N LYS A 535 -32.92 12.02 15.84
CA LYS A 535 -33.70 12.64 16.93
C LYS A 535 -33.65 11.78 18.21
N ALA A 536 -33.78 12.42 19.34
CA ALA A 536 -33.86 11.73 20.61
C ALA A 536 -35.03 10.72 20.62
N GLY A 537 -34.75 9.48 21.01
CA GLY A 537 -35.72 8.38 21.03
C GLY A 537 -35.98 7.71 19.67
N GLU A 538 -35.39 8.20 18.59
CA GLU A 538 -35.46 7.56 17.28
C GLU A 538 -34.48 6.40 17.17
N ARG A 539 -34.89 5.32 16.51
CA ARG A 539 -34.03 4.18 16.17
C ARG A 539 -33.76 4.13 14.66
N ARG A 540 -32.51 4.03 14.29
CA ARG A 540 -32.05 3.98 12.89
C ARG A 540 -31.43 2.63 12.55
N PRO A 541 -31.47 2.19 11.30
CA PRO A 541 -30.65 1.08 10.83
C PRO A 541 -29.16 1.40 11.03
N ALA A 542 -28.35 0.36 11.24
CA ALA A 542 -26.91 0.51 11.39
C ALA A 542 -26.12 -0.27 10.36
N ILE A 543 -24.91 0.20 10.06
CA ILE A 543 -23.95 -0.45 9.17
C ILE A 543 -22.61 -0.60 9.90
N VAL A 544 -22.06 -1.81 9.91
CA VAL A 544 -20.71 -2.08 10.35
C VAL A 544 -19.78 -2.02 9.13
N PHE A 545 -18.70 -1.25 9.22
CA PHE A 545 -17.60 -1.28 8.27
C PHE A 545 -16.41 -2.01 8.87
N VAL A 546 -15.80 -2.93 8.11
CA VAL A 546 -14.60 -3.67 8.49
C VAL A 546 -13.52 -3.48 7.42
N HIS A 547 -12.33 -3.01 7.86
CA HIS A 547 -11.23 -2.75 6.94
C HIS A 547 -10.55 -4.04 6.45
N GLY A 548 -9.85 -3.96 5.32
CA GLY A 548 -9.00 -5.01 4.81
C GLY A 548 -7.58 -4.98 5.39
N GLY A 549 -6.70 -5.74 4.81
CA GLY A 549 -5.29 -5.78 5.14
C GLY A 549 -4.83 -7.09 5.77
N PRO A 550 -4.91 -7.40 7.06
CA PRO A 550 -5.54 -6.68 8.17
C PRO A 550 -4.70 -5.60 8.87
N PRO A 551 -3.35 -5.43 8.65
CA PRO A 551 -2.56 -4.47 9.41
C PRO A 551 -2.87 -3.03 8.99
N ARG A 552 -4.03 -2.52 9.39
CA ARG A 552 -4.53 -1.16 9.17
C ARG A 552 -5.09 -0.59 10.47
N GLN A 553 -5.21 0.73 10.52
CA GLN A 553 -5.96 1.45 11.55
C GLN A 553 -6.85 2.49 10.88
N MET A 554 -8.15 2.38 11.07
CA MET A 554 -9.08 3.45 10.72
C MET A 554 -8.97 4.55 11.77
N MET A 555 -8.81 5.77 11.32
CA MET A 555 -8.59 6.96 12.15
C MET A 555 -9.85 7.84 12.17
N PRO A 556 -10.03 8.75 13.15
CA PRO A 556 -11.22 9.62 13.20
C PRO A 556 -11.15 10.75 12.16
N GLY A 557 -10.85 10.40 10.93
CA GLY A 557 -10.70 11.27 9.77
C GLY A 557 -10.48 10.48 8.51
N TYR A 558 -10.28 11.18 7.41
CA TYR A 558 -9.87 10.58 6.15
C TYR A 558 -8.57 9.78 6.31
N HIS A 559 -8.13 9.07 5.28
CA HIS A 559 -6.99 8.18 5.35
C HIS A 559 -5.96 8.48 4.25
N TYR A 560 -4.68 8.19 4.50
CA TYR A 560 -3.60 8.37 3.51
C TYR A 560 -3.62 7.31 2.40
N MET A 561 -4.19 6.13 2.65
CA MET A 561 -4.36 5.09 1.63
C MET A 561 -5.66 5.34 0.86
N GLN A 562 -5.60 5.25 -0.48
CA GLN A 562 -6.70 5.65 -1.37
C GLN A 562 -8.01 4.93 -1.08
N PHE A 563 -8.02 3.59 -0.96
CA PHE A 563 -9.25 2.86 -0.69
C PHE A 563 -9.87 3.27 0.65
N TYR A 564 -9.08 3.39 1.73
CA TYR A 564 -9.60 3.75 3.05
C TYR A 564 -10.00 5.23 3.16
N HIS A 565 -9.41 6.07 2.32
CA HIS A 565 -9.91 7.43 2.08
C HIS A 565 -11.35 7.40 1.53
N TRP A 566 -11.62 6.55 0.55
CA TRP A 566 -12.97 6.36 0.01
C TRP A 566 -13.89 5.65 1.00
N ALA A 567 -13.41 4.64 1.71
CA ALA A 567 -14.22 3.97 2.73
C ALA A 567 -14.69 4.93 3.84
N TYR A 568 -13.82 5.85 4.26
CA TYR A 568 -14.22 6.91 5.18
C TYR A 568 -15.30 7.82 4.55
N ALA A 569 -15.13 8.23 3.30
CA ALA A 569 -16.13 9.00 2.56
C ALA A 569 -17.46 8.26 2.44
N VAL A 570 -17.44 6.95 2.17
CA VAL A 570 -18.64 6.08 2.12
C VAL A 570 -19.32 6.02 3.49
N ASN A 571 -18.56 5.88 4.58
CA ASN A 571 -19.12 5.88 5.93
C ASN A 571 -19.78 7.23 6.28
N GLN A 572 -19.17 8.34 5.89
CA GLN A 572 -19.76 9.68 5.99
C GLN A 572 -21.04 9.82 5.14
N TRP A 573 -21.00 9.29 3.91
CA TRP A 573 -22.15 9.27 3.04
C TRP A 573 -23.31 8.45 3.63
N LEU A 574 -23.05 7.22 4.10
CA LEU A 574 -24.06 6.39 4.76
C LEU A 574 -24.67 7.09 5.98
N ALA A 575 -23.83 7.76 6.80
CA ALA A 575 -24.32 8.56 7.92
C ALA A 575 -25.22 9.70 7.43
N SER A 576 -24.89 10.38 6.34
CA SER A 576 -25.75 11.42 5.71
C SER A 576 -27.05 10.85 5.13
N GLN A 577 -27.06 9.55 4.76
CA GLN A 577 -28.29 8.85 4.36
C GLN A 577 -29.17 8.45 5.56
N GLY A 578 -28.65 8.59 6.78
CA GLY A 578 -29.39 8.36 8.03
C GLY A 578 -29.04 7.06 8.75
N TYR A 579 -28.03 6.31 8.31
CA TYR A 579 -27.54 5.14 9.03
C TYR A 579 -26.64 5.53 10.20
N VAL A 580 -26.74 4.79 11.30
CA VAL A 580 -25.66 4.75 12.30
C VAL A 580 -24.54 3.88 11.74
N VAL A 581 -23.31 4.39 11.65
CA VAL A 581 -22.21 3.62 11.06
C VAL A 581 -21.13 3.38 12.11
N LEU A 582 -20.65 2.14 12.22
CA LEU A 582 -19.57 1.74 13.12
C LEU A 582 -18.40 1.16 12.30
N SER A 583 -17.30 1.90 12.24
CA SER A 583 -16.05 1.45 11.63
C SER A 583 -15.20 0.74 12.66
N VAL A 584 -14.86 -0.53 12.43
CA VAL A 584 -14.24 -1.42 13.41
C VAL A 584 -12.75 -1.56 13.19
N ASN A 585 -11.94 -1.25 14.21
CA ASN A 585 -10.52 -1.61 14.29
C ASN A 585 -10.40 -2.92 15.07
N TYR A 586 -10.48 -4.04 14.38
CA TYR A 586 -10.34 -5.36 14.98
C TYR A 586 -8.86 -5.73 15.22
N ARG A 587 -8.58 -6.66 16.14
CA ARG A 587 -7.23 -7.21 16.35
C ARG A 587 -6.62 -7.69 15.03
N LEU A 588 -5.31 -7.72 14.90
CA LEU A 588 -4.49 -7.76 13.70
C LEU A 588 -4.27 -6.39 13.07
N GLY A 589 -5.06 -5.37 13.42
CA GLY A 589 -4.82 -3.98 13.06
C GLY A 589 -3.55 -3.42 13.69
N ILE A 590 -3.11 -2.26 13.20
CA ILE A 590 -1.95 -1.52 13.72
C ILE A 590 -2.39 -0.36 14.60
N GLY A 591 -1.45 0.25 15.32
CA GLY A 591 -1.70 1.44 16.14
C GLY A 591 -1.92 1.16 17.63
N TYR A 592 -2.19 -0.09 18.01
CA TYR A 592 -2.54 -0.50 19.38
C TYR A 592 -1.50 -1.46 20.00
N GLY A 593 -0.30 -1.47 19.48
CA GLY A 593 0.79 -2.30 19.94
C GLY A 593 0.91 -3.65 19.21
N ARG A 594 2.02 -4.34 19.47
CA ARG A 594 2.35 -5.61 18.83
C ARG A 594 1.43 -6.75 19.26
N SER A 595 1.07 -6.79 20.55
CA SER A 595 0.14 -7.79 21.09
C SER A 595 -1.21 -7.78 20.40
N PHE A 596 -1.72 -6.60 20.07
CA PHE A 596 -2.94 -6.43 19.27
C PHE A 596 -2.72 -6.86 17.80
N ARG A 597 -1.61 -6.38 17.18
CA ARG A 597 -1.29 -6.67 15.78
C ARG A 597 -0.94 -8.15 15.53
N GLN A 598 -0.36 -8.85 16.51
CA GLN A 598 0.05 -10.24 16.43
C GLN A 598 -0.75 -11.15 17.35
N ALA A 599 -2.01 -10.81 17.59
CA ALA A 599 -2.90 -11.59 18.43
C ALA A 599 -2.96 -13.07 18.02
N GLN A 600 -3.09 -13.94 19.00
CA GLN A 600 -3.12 -15.39 18.79
C GLN A 600 -4.46 -15.88 18.23
N ASN A 601 -4.46 -17.09 17.68
CA ASN A 601 -5.63 -17.77 17.13
C ASN A 601 -6.36 -16.97 16.04
N THR A 602 -5.64 -16.17 15.31
CA THR A 602 -6.14 -15.29 14.23
C THR A 602 -5.92 -15.90 12.85
N ASN A 603 -6.55 -15.34 11.82
CA ASN A 603 -6.50 -15.82 10.43
C ASN A 603 -6.90 -17.29 10.32
N ALA A 604 -6.22 -18.04 9.47
CA ALA A 604 -6.39 -19.49 9.26
C ALA A 604 -6.18 -20.36 10.52
N ARG A 605 -5.99 -19.78 11.71
CA ARG A 605 -5.63 -20.48 12.96
C ARG A 605 -6.63 -20.35 14.08
N GLY A 606 -7.83 -19.91 13.80
CA GLY A 606 -8.87 -19.81 14.82
C GLY A 606 -9.77 -18.59 14.66
N ASN A 607 -9.37 -17.60 13.82
CA ASN A 607 -10.22 -16.49 13.42
C ASN A 607 -10.76 -15.66 14.61
N ALA A 608 -9.90 -15.42 15.62
CA ALA A 608 -10.28 -14.70 16.82
C ALA A 608 -10.69 -13.24 16.54
N GLU A 609 -10.17 -12.61 15.46
CA GLU A 609 -10.53 -11.27 15.03
C GLU A 609 -12.00 -11.11 14.65
N TYR A 610 -12.66 -12.19 14.24
CA TYR A 610 -14.10 -12.15 13.99
C TYR A 610 -14.91 -11.87 15.27
N GLN A 611 -14.38 -12.24 16.45
CA GLN A 611 -15.05 -11.96 17.73
C GLN A 611 -15.15 -10.46 18.01
N ASP A 612 -14.20 -9.66 17.53
CA ASP A 612 -14.22 -8.19 17.66
C ASP A 612 -15.35 -7.60 16.80
N VAL A 613 -15.51 -8.12 15.57
CA VAL A 613 -16.60 -7.74 14.66
C VAL A 613 -17.96 -8.13 15.22
N LEU A 614 -18.07 -9.34 15.75
CA LEU A 614 -19.30 -9.82 16.40
C LEU A 614 -19.65 -8.98 17.65
N ALA A 615 -18.65 -8.64 18.47
CA ALA A 615 -18.83 -7.77 19.62
C ALA A 615 -19.31 -6.37 19.21
N ALA A 616 -18.76 -5.81 18.12
CA ALA A 616 -19.19 -4.53 17.55
C ALA A 616 -20.66 -4.56 17.08
N GLY A 617 -21.08 -5.63 16.40
CA GLY A 617 -22.49 -5.82 16.03
C GLY A 617 -23.42 -5.93 17.25
N LYS A 618 -23.02 -6.69 18.26
CA LYS A 618 -23.77 -6.80 19.52
C LYS A 618 -23.82 -5.47 20.28
N TYR A 619 -22.75 -4.69 20.27
CA TYR A 619 -22.74 -3.33 20.83
C TYR A 619 -23.82 -2.46 20.17
N LEU A 620 -23.92 -2.49 18.84
CA LEU A 620 -24.99 -1.75 18.14
C LEU A 620 -26.39 -2.20 18.56
N GLN A 621 -26.62 -3.50 18.81
CA GLN A 621 -27.92 -3.98 19.30
C GLN A 621 -28.31 -3.42 20.69
N THR A 622 -27.34 -3.08 21.53
CA THR A 622 -27.60 -2.52 22.86
C THR A 622 -27.90 -1.02 22.85
N ARG A 623 -27.63 -0.34 21.74
CA ARG A 623 -27.87 1.10 21.64
C ARG A 623 -29.35 1.45 21.55
N THR A 624 -29.74 2.53 22.20
CA THR A 624 -31.14 3.01 22.17
C THR A 624 -31.53 3.72 20.88
N ASP A 625 -30.53 4.17 20.08
CA ASP A 625 -30.69 4.86 18.82
C ASP A 625 -30.53 3.93 17.60
N VAL A 626 -30.28 2.63 17.81
CA VAL A 626 -30.17 1.62 16.74
C VAL A 626 -31.38 0.69 16.77
N ASP A 627 -31.92 0.35 15.60
CA ASP A 627 -32.87 -0.76 15.47
C ASP A 627 -32.07 -2.09 15.44
N PRO A 628 -32.17 -2.91 16.47
CA PRO A 628 -31.38 -4.14 16.62
C PRO A 628 -31.65 -5.20 15.53
N ALA A 629 -32.75 -5.06 14.80
CA ALA A 629 -33.13 -5.97 13.70
C ALA A 629 -32.77 -5.40 12.30
N ARG A 630 -31.97 -4.33 12.23
CA ARG A 630 -31.56 -3.67 10.99
C ARG A 630 -30.08 -3.29 11.01
N ILE A 631 -29.20 -4.30 11.11
CA ILE A 631 -27.77 -4.13 11.11
C ILE A 631 -27.18 -4.80 9.86
N GLY A 632 -26.53 -4.03 8.99
CA GLY A 632 -25.79 -4.50 7.83
C GLY A 632 -24.29 -4.44 8.06
N ILE A 633 -23.51 -4.98 7.10
CA ILE A 633 -22.05 -5.02 7.17
C ILE A 633 -21.43 -4.87 5.78
N TRP A 634 -20.27 -4.20 5.68
CA TRP A 634 -19.51 -4.18 4.44
C TRP A 634 -18.01 -4.09 4.67
N GLY A 635 -17.22 -4.56 3.69
CA GLY A 635 -15.77 -4.46 3.71
C GLY A 635 -15.11 -4.99 2.45
N LEU A 636 -13.82 -4.63 2.26
CA LEU A 636 -12.99 -5.06 1.15
C LEU A 636 -11.91 -6.03 1.63
N SER A 637 -11.57 -7.06 0.80
CA SER A 637 -10.42 -7.91 1.02
C SER A 637 -10.57 -8.72 2.33
N TYR A 638 -9.69 -8.55 3.29
CA TYR A 638 -9.86 -9.13 4.63
C TYR A 638 -11.16 -8.65 5.31
N GLY A 639 -11.60 -7.40 5.03
CA GLY A 639 -12.91 -6.91 5.44
C GLY A 639 -14.06 -7.65 4.75
N GLY A 640 -13.89 -8.02 3.49
CA GLY A 640 -14.82 -8.89 2.76
C GLY A 640 -14.92 -10.29 3.38
N LEU A 641 -13.78 -10.90 3.75
CA LEU A 641 -13.76 -12.15 4.52
C LEU A 641 -14.56 -12.05 5.82
N LEU A 642 -14.34 -10.98 6.61
CA LEU A 642 -15.07 -10.78 7.88
C LEU A 642 -16.55 -10.50 7.64
N THR A 643 -16.90 -9.81 6.55
CA THR A 643 -18.29 -9.61 6.11
C THR A 643 -18.94 -10.95 5.78
N SER A 644 -18.32 -11.78 4.95
CA SER A 644 -18.86 -13.11 4.61
C SER A 644 -18.96 -14.02 5.82
N GLN A 645 -18.01 -13.95 6.77
CA GLN A 645 -18.11 -14.69 8.03
C GLN A 645 -19.28 -14.21 8.90
N ALA A 646 -19.53 -12.90 8.96
CA ALA A 646 -20.64 -12.33 9.67
C ALA A 646 -21.98 -12.80 9.10
N LEU A 647 -22.12 -12.78 7.78
CA LEU A 647 -23.33 -13.25 7.10
C LEU A 647 -23.53 -14.75 7.23
N ALA A 648 -22.46 -15.55 7.19
CA ALA A 648 -22.54 -17.00 7.31
C ALA A 648 -22.83 -17.46 8.74
N ARG A 649 -22.21 -16.84 9.76
CA ARG A 649 -22.27 -17.30 11.15
C ARG A 649 -23.38 -16.64 11.97
N ASN A 650 -23.74 -15.41 11.63
CA ASN A 650 -24.67 -14.58 12.41
C ASN A 650 -25.64 -13.80 11.51
N SER A 651 -26.33 -14.52 10.60
CA SER A 651 -27.38 -13.95 9.73
C SER A 651 -28.56 -13.35 10.51
N ASP A 652 -28.76 -13.73 11.76
CA ASP A 652 -29.74 -13.16 12.67
C ASP A 652 -29.36 -11.76 13.16
N LEU A 653 -28.06 -11.45 13.23
CA LEU A 653 -27.53 -10.15 13.60
C LEU A 653 -27.26 -9.27 12.38
N PHE A 654 -26.56 -9.81 11.38
CA PHE A 654 -26.20 -9.10 10.15
C PHE A 654 -27.17 -9.48 9.01
N VAL A 655 -28.19 -8.65 8.82
CA VAL A 655 -29.33 -8.98 7.94
C VAL A 655 -29.01 -8.90 6.45
N ALA A 656 -27.97 -8.17 6.06
CA ALA A 656 -27.43 -8.12 4.69
C ALA A 656 -26.00 -7.56 4.72
N GLY A 657 -25.21 -7.79 3.66
CA GLY A 657 -23.86 -7.23 3.57
C GLY A 657 -23.33 -7.07 2.16
N ALA A 658 -22.24 -6.29 2.04
CA ALA A 658 -21.50 -6.14 0.80
C ALA A 658 -20.05 -6.59 1.02
N ASP A 659 -19.67 -7.63 0.29
CA ASP A 659 -18.35 -8.24 0.31
C ASP A 659 -17.62 -7.90 -0.98
N LEU A 660 -16.57 -7.08 -0.85
CA LEU A 660 -15.74 -6.64 -1.96
C LEU A 660 -14.44 -7.44 -1.94
N ALA A 661 -14.20 -8.26 -2.96
CA ALA A 661 -12.99 -9.04 -3.17
C ALA A 661 -12.51 -9.81 -1.92
N GLY A 662 -13.44 -10.47 -1.22
CA GLY A 662 -13.15 -11.18 0.03
C GLY A 662 -12.49 -12.54 -0.18
N VAL A 663 -11.76 -13.03 0.84
CA VAL A 663 -11.27 -14.40 0.95
C VAL A 663 -12.34 -15.26 1.61
N HIS A 664 -12.72 -16.39 1.00
CA HIS A 664 -13.80 -17.22 1.52
C HIS A 664 -13.35 -18.59 2.02
N LEU A 665 -12.20 -19.06 1.51
CA LEU A 665 -11.55 -20.30 1.91
C LEU A 665 -10.06 -20.08 2.16
N TYR A 666 -9.59 -20.44 3.35
CA TYR A 666 -8.17 -20.46 3.66
C TYR A 666 -7.51 -21.78 3.17
N GLY A 667 -6.41 -21.64 2.44
CA GLY A 667 -5.63 -22.77 1.96
C GLY A 667 -6.21 -23.44 0.70
N SER A 668 -5.50 -24.46 0.21
CA SER A 668 -5.83 -25.19 -1.01
C SER A 668 -6.54 -26.53 -0.74
N SER A 669 -6.83 -26.84 0.51
CA SER A 669 -7.41 -28.12 0.93
C SER A 669 -8.82 -27.93 1.50
N LEU A 670 -9.75 -28.78 1.07
CA LEU A 670 -11.10 -28.88 1.60
C LEU A 670 -11.20 -29.80 2.83
N ASP A 671 -10.10 -30.01 3.57
CA ASP A 671 -10.15 -30.75 4.84
C ASP A 671 -10.99 -29.98 5.87
N THR A 672 -12.25 -30.39 6.00
CA THR A 672 -13.24 -29.78 6.90
C THR A 672 -12.89 -29.95 8.39
N THR A 673 -11.95 -30.83 8.72
CA THR A 673 -11.49 -31.04 10.11
C THR A 673 -10.42 -30.03 10.51
N SER A 674 -9.72 -29.45 9.53
CA SER A 674 -8.61 -28.52 9.76
C SER A 674 -9.07 -27.21 10.40
N VAL A 675 -8.21 -26.60 11.22
CA VAL A 675 -8.44 -25.28 11.80
C VAL A 675 -8.56 -24.20 10.72
N SER A 676 -7.79 -24.35 9.64
CA SER A 676 -7.82 -23.44 8.49
C SER A 676 -9.20 -23.39 7.83
N TYR A 677 -9.79 -24.57 7.54
CA TYR A 677 -11.15 -24.65 7.00
C TYR A 677 -12.16 -24.04 7.97
N LYS A 678 -12.13 -24.43 9.25
CA LYS A 678 -13.03 -23.91 10.28
C LYS A 678 -12.94 -22.41 10.48
N SER A 679 -11.79 -21.81 10.18
CA SER A 679 -11.58 -20.35 10.18
C SER A 679 -12.12 -19.66 8.94
N SER A 680 -12.47 -20.39 7.89
CA SER A 680 -12.98 -19.83 6.64
C SER A 680 -14.45 -19.44 6.72
N ALA A 681 -14.89 -18.48 5.91
CA ALA A 681 -16.31 -18.08 5.85
C ALA A 681 -17.20 -19.24 5.42
N ILE A 682 -16.79 -20.03 4.42
CA ILE A 682 -17.56 -21.16 3.88
C ILE A 682 -17.75 -22.30 4.89
N SER A 683 -17.01 -22.35 5.99
CA SER A 683 -17.21 -23.38 7.01
C SER A 683 -18.56 -23.29 7.71
N ALA A 684 -19.25 -22.15 7.62
CA ALA A 684 -20.58 -21.90 8.18
C ALA A 684 -21.64 -21.65 7.09
N ILE A 685 -21.38 -22.06 5.86
CA ILE A 685 -22.23 -21.79 4.69
C ILE A 685 -23.66 -22.31 4.86
N ASP A 686 -23.87 -23.42 5.60
CA ASP A 686 -25.19 -24.00 5.84
C ASP A 686 -26.06 -23.16 6.82
N SER A 687 -25.44 -22.23 7.56
CA SER A 687 -26.13 -21.27 8.44
C SER A 687 -26.39 -19.91 7.77
N TRP A 688 -25.87 -19.70 6.58
CA TRP A 688 -25.99 -18.44 5.84
C TRP A 688 -27.42 -18.25 5.32
N LYS A 689 -28.05 -17.10 5.62
CA LYS A 689 -29.41 -16.72 5.20
C LYS A 689 -29.48 -15.32 4.61
N SER A 690 -28.55 -14.45 4.97
CA SER A 690 -28.58 -13.02 4.63
C SER A 690 -28.23 -12.79 3.16
N PRO A 691 -28.93 -11.88 2.46
CA PRO A 691 -28.53 -11.43 1.14
C PRO A 691 -27.11 -10.83 1.13
N VAL A 692 -26.37 -11.03 0.04
CA VAL A 692 -25.01 -10.48 -0.12
C VAL A 692 -24.84 -9.83 -1.49
N PHE A 693 -24.19 -8.67 -1.51
CA PHE A 693 -23.65 -8.05 -2.72
C PHE A 693 -22.16 -8.35 -2.83
N LEU A 694 -21.75 -9.00 -3.91
CA LEU A 694 -20.38 -9.40 -4.20
C LEU A 694 -19.80 -8.55 -5.32
N VAL A 695 -18.56 -8.07 -5.13
CA VAL A 695 -17.83 -7.31 -6.15
C VAL A 695 -16.40 -7.84 -6.26
N HIS A 696 -15.91 -8.13 -7.48
CA HIS A 696 -14.53 -8.61 -7.65
C HIS A 696 -14.01 -8.30 -9.06
N GLY A 697 -12.75 -7.85 -9.14
CA GLY A 697 -12.00 -7.76 -10.39
C GLY A 697 -11.37 -9.12 -10.74
N ASP A 698 -11.38 -9.54 -12.00
CA ASP A 698 -10.92 -10.88 -12.37
C ASP A 698 -9.40 -11.01 -12.57
N ASP A 699 -8.64 -9.88 -12.72
CA ASP A 699 -7.16 -9.85 -12.62
C ASP A 699 -6.69 -9.49 -11.18
N ASP A 700 -7.50 -9.80 -10.17
CA ASP A 700 -7.10 -9.57 -8.78
C ASP A 700 -5.84 -10.38 -8.42
N ARG A 701 -4.79 -9.67 -8.01
CA ARG A 701 -3.46 -10.21 -7.73
C ARG A 701 -3.19 -10.42 -6.25
N ASN A 702 -4.13 -10.04 -5.41
CA ASN A 702 -4.07 -10.18 -3.96
C ASN A 702 -4.98 -11.31 -3.48
N VAL A 703 -6.22 -11.31 -3.96
CA VAL A 703 -7.24 -12.33 -3.68
C VAL A 703 -7.68 -12.94 -5.00
N ASP A 704 -7.32 -14.20 -5.23
CA ASP A 704 -7.65 -14.90 -6.46
C ASP A 704 -9.17 -14.90 -6.69
N PHE A 705 -9.61 -14.55 -7.90
CA PHE A 705 -11.02 -14.49 -8.29
C PHE A 705 -11.77 -15.81 -8.06
N ALA A 706 -11.04 -16.94 -8.03
CA ALA A 706 -11.59 -18.24 -7.67
C ALA A 706 -12.27 -18.28 -6.29
N GLN A 707 -11.92 -17.36 -5.38
CA GLN A 707 -12.59 -17.21 -4.09
C GLN A 707 -14.07 -16.83 -4.27
N THR A 708 -14.35 -15.88 -5.13
CA THR A 708 -15.73 -15.47 -5.47
C THR A 708 -16.45 -16.53 -6.31
N VAL A 709 -15.76 -17.14 -7.28
CA VAL A 709 -16.35 -18.27 -8.05
C VAL A 709 -16.82 -19.38 -7.11
N GLY A 710 -15.99 -19.79 -6.15
CA GLY A 710 -16.32 -20.82 -5.18
C GLY A 710 -17.51 -20.45 -4.29
N LEU A 711 -17.52 -19.23 -3.75
CA LEU A 711 -18.63 -18.74 -2.90
C LEU A 711 -19.95 -18.69 -3.67
N VAL A 712 -19.96 -18.14 -4.88
CA VAL A 712 -21.17 -18.06 -5.73
C VAL A 712 -21.79 -19.43 -5.98
N GLN A 713 -20.97 -20.45 -6.26
CA GLN A 713 -21.48 -21.82 -6.45
C GLN A 713 -22.15 -22.36 -5.18
N LEU A 714 -21.60 -22.05 -4.02
CA LEU A 714 -22.15 -22.48 -2.73
C LEU A 714 -23.47 -21.74 -2.39
N LEU A 715 -23.56 -20.44 -2.70
CA LEU A 715 -24.78 -19.64 -2.52
C LEU A 715 -25.90 -20.13 -3.44
N ARG A 716 -25.60 -20.37 -4.73
CA ARG A 716 -26.55 -20.94 -5.70
C ARG A 716 -27.10 -22.29 -5.23
N ALA A 717 -26.24 -23.20 -4.80
CA ALA A 717 -26.63 -24.53 -4.34
C ALA A 717 -27.57 -24.49 -3.12
N ARG A 718 -27.62 -23.38 -2.38
CA ARG A 718 -28.45 -23.20 -1.17
C ARG A 718 -29.61 -22.23 -1.35
N GLY A 719 -29.78 -21.68 -2.56
CA GLY A 719 -30.83 -20.69 -2.83
C GLY A 719 -30.67 -19.39 -2.04
N ILE A 720 -29.42 -19.03 -1.64
CA ILE A 720 -29.13 -17.78 -0.93
C ILE A 720 -29.08 -16.66 -1.96
N TYR A 721 -29.81 -15.57 -1.70
CA TYR A 721 -29.85 -14.42 -2.59
C TYR A 721 -28.50 -13.69 -2.60
N TYR A 722 -27.98 -13.42 -3.81
CA TYR A 722 -26.79 -12.61 -4.02
C TYR A 722 -26.97 -11.70 -5.24
N GLU A 723 -26.24 -10.60 -5.24
CA GLU A 723 -25.98 -9.79 -6.43
C GLU A 723 -24.48 -9.81 -6.67
N LEU A 724 -24.06 -9.97 -7.93
CA LEU A 724 -22.66 -10.10 -8.31
C LEU A 724 -22.30 -9.03 -9.35
N GLN A 725 -21.25 -8.28 -9.07
CA GLN A 725 -20.60 -7.37 -10.00
C GLN A 725 -19.18 -7.87 -10.26
N VAL A 726 -18.93 -8.36 -11.48
CA VAL A 726 -17.60 -8.70 -11.96
C VAL A 726 -17.04 -7.52 -12.74
N ILE A 727 -15.78 -7.17 -12.47
CA ILE A 727 -15.09 -6.08 -13.19
C ILE A 727 -13.95 -6.72 -13.98
N PRO A 728 -14.13 -6.95 -15.30
CA PRO A 728 -13.12 -7.60 -16.14
C PRO A 728 -11.84 -6.77 -16.24
N ASP A 729 -10.69 -7.45 -16.32
CA ASP A 729 -9.34 -6.89 -16.46
C ASP A 729 -8.92 -5.93 -15.33
N ASP A 730 -9.65 -5.94 -14.20
CA ASP A 730 -9.40 -5.03 -13.09
C ASP A 730 -8.76 -5.73 -11.88
N LEU A 731 -8.07 -4.93 -11.07
CA LEU A 731 -7.26 -5.37 -9.94
C LEU A 731 -8.10 -5.48 -8.65
N HIS A 732 -7.40 -5.79 -7.55
CA HIS A 732 -7.96 -5.88 -6.19
C HIS A 732 -8.65 -4.59 -5.72
N GLU A 733 -8.09 -3.44 -6.08
CA GLU A 733 -8.72 -2.14 -5.94
C GLU A 733 -9.00 -1.62 -7.36
N SER A 734 -10.25 -1.38 -7.71
CA SER A 734 -10.62 -0.93 -9.05
C SER A 734 -9.83 0.31 -9.47
N MET A 735 -9.30 0.26 -10.69
CA MET A 735 -8.50 1.34 -11.24
C MET A 735 -9.36 2.49 -11.80
N LEU A 736 -10.61 2.21 -12.20
CA LEU A 736 -11.54 3.22 -12.73
C LEU A 736 -12.37 3.84 -11.61
N HIS A 737 -12.42 5.17 -11.58
CA HIS A 737 -13.29 5.92 -10.66
C HIS A 737 -14.76 5.64 -10.90
N SER A 738 -15.14 5.52 -12.17
CA SER A 738 -16.50 5.21 -12.58
C SER A 738 -16.99 3.88 -12.00
N ASN A 739 -16.10 2.86 -11.92
CA ASN A 739 -16.42 1.58 -11.29
C ASN A 739 -16.70 1.76 -9.80
N TRP A 740 -15.88 2.55 -9.07
CA TRP A 740 -16.09 2.81 -7.65
C TRP A 740 -17.39 3.55 -7.38
N VAL A 741 -17.70 4.60 -8.15
CA VAL A 741 -18.96 5.34 -8.01
C VAL A 741 -20.15 4.41 -8.29
N GLY A 742 -20.07 3.58 -9.34
CA GLY A 742 -21.09 2.57 -9.67
C GLY A 742 -21.28 1.54 -8.55
N THR A 743 -20.18 0.98 -8.07
CA THR A 743 -20.17 -0.02 -6.97
C THR A 743 -20.79 0.54 -5.69
N PHE A 744 -20.38 1.73 -5.25
CA PHE A 744 -20.91 2.31 -4.01
C PHE A 744 -22.38 2.76 -4.14
N ASN A 745 -22.82 3.21 -5.30
CA ASN A 745 -24.27 3.44 -5.55
C ASN A 745 -25.06 2.14 -5.45
N HIS A 746 -24.60 1.07 -6.13
CA HIS A 746 -25.26 -0.23 -6.07
C HIS A 746 -25.26 -0.81 -4.65
N MET A 747 -24.15 -0.71 -3.93
CA MET A 747 -24.06 -1.09 -2.51
C MET A 747 -25.08 -0.30 -1.66
N GLY A 748 -25.18 1.00 -1.87
CA GLY A 748 -26.16 1.84 -1.16
C GLY A 748 -27.60 1.42 -1.43
N ASP A 749 -27.95 1.17 -2.69
CA ASP A 749 -29.28 0.67 -3.08
C ASP A 749 -29.56 -0.72 -2.48
N PHE A 750 -28.58 -1.61 -2.51
CA PHE A 750 -28.66 -2.94 -1.90
C PHE A 750 -28.89 -2.85 -0.39
N LEU A 751 -28.09 -2.07 0.33
CA LEU A 751 -28.25 -1.86 1.77
C LEU A 751 -29.58 -1.18 2.10
N HIS A 752 -30.05 -0.26 1.23
CA HIS A 752 -31.34 0.38 1.43
C HIS A 752 -32.49 -0.61 1.32
N ARG A 753 -32.48 -1.50 0.33
CA ARG A 753 -33.52 -2.53 0.19
C ARG A 753 -33.52 -3.51 1.37
N PHE A 754 -32.39 -4.09 1.71
CA PHE A 754 -32.34 -5.21 2.63
C PHE A 754 -32.15 -4.79 4.09
N VAL A 755 -31.45 -3.71 4.39
CA VAL A 755 -31.23 -3.24 5.77
C VAL A 755 -32.22 -2.16 6.16
N TRP A 756 -32.48 -1.16 5.29
CA TRP A 756 -33.41 -0.08 5.62
C TRP A 756 -34.86 -0.53 5.52
N ASN A 757 -35.27 -1.05 4.35
CA ASN A 757 -36.65 -1.44 4.06
C ASN A 757 -37.01 -2.86 4.53
N LYS A 758 -36.03 -3.70 4.87
CA LYS A 758 -36.24 -5.14 5.19
C LYS A 758 -36.95 -5.90 4.08
N GLU A 759 -36.61 -5.65 2.83
CA GLU A 759 -37.18 -6.40 1.71
C GLU A 759 -36.86 -7.89 1.87
N SER A 760 -37.84 -8.74 1.55
CA SER A 760 -37.61 -10.17 1.57
C SER A 760 -36.83 -10.62 0.35
N ALA A 761 -35.73 -11.32 0.55
CA ALA A 761 -34.94 -11.91 -0.55
C ALA A 761 -35.80 -12.89 -1.39
N ALA A 762 -36.81 -13.55 -0.81
CA ALA A 762 -37.75 -14.44 -1.50
C ALA A 762 -38.73 -13.69 -2.42
N ALA A 763 -38.95 -12.38 -2.20
CA ALA A 763 -39.80 -11.56 -3.04
C ALA A 763 -39.07 -10.94 -4.26
N THR A 764 -37.75 -11.10 -4.32
CA THR A 764 -36.94 -10.60 -5.44
C THR A 764 -36.84 -11.69 -6.52
N ASP A 765 -36.83 -11.29 -7.79
CA ASP A 765 -36.86 -12.18 -8.96
C ASP A 765 -35.51 -12.88 -9.22
N GLY A 766 -35.04 -13.64 -8.21
CA GLY A 766 -33.78 -14.38 -8.26
C GLY A 766 -32.52 -13.52 -8.07
N SER A 767 -31.37 -14.20 -7.97
CA SER A 767 -30.05 -13.55 -7.89
C SER A 767 -29.70 -12.82 -9.19
N ARG A 768 -28.99 -11.69 -9.09
CA ARG A 768 -28.62 -10.84 -10.24
C ARG A 768 -27.10 -10.85 -10.42
N GLU A 769 -26.68 -11.05 -11.67
CA GLU A 769 -25.28 -10.99 -12.09
C GLU A 769 -25.11 -9.86 -13.12
N ARG A 770 -24.07 -9.02 -12.96
CA ARG A 770 -23.78 -7.89 -13.84
C ARG A 770 -22.29 -7.83 -14.20
#